data_adf3b1562cdb08b5e9abb00f3bd7a7a1
#
_entry.id   adf3b1562cdb08b5e9abb00f3bd7a7a1
#
_cell.length_a   1.000
_cell.length_b   1.000
_cell.length_c   1.000
_cell.angle_alpha   90.00
_cell.angle_beta   90.00
_cell.angle_gamma   90.00
#
_symmetry.space_group_name_H-M   'P 1'
#
loop_
_entity.id
_entity.type
_entity.pdbx_description
1 polymer ?
#
loop_
_entity_poly.entity_id
_entity_poly.type
_entity_poly.pdbx_seq_one_letter_code
_entity_poly.pdbx_strand_id
1 'polypeptide(L)'
;MALLVTVLGLSIAAAAGASSVTQLILAFSLAWGLVELGLRTSLAPRLVGLARRERVLLVLVAVVPALEVASRRDALADAEGWRELAPRWVDRARLARRVAIAPPLVVAGRAQTFFVRAEGAGTVRVGFEGEDAIEATSLGHGVFRVDATPRGVDRSREDITVTISVDGAVHDARLLHHAPVPHPRGIRVGDQHALCFVSEESGEVFFGVLGALRSMPVTGGPAACAFVGGAIWVAVRDEPSLVTIAAEGSVAARGPAIGRGAVAMASEGTKLAIARSGERRELVVLDALAGSELGRARVEGVPLEVAFAGDRIVLTTRSPARLELRALDGALLASRDLVMPAAALAASPRAIAIATTAFDEAARDNLGNHFVEDQLVWLDPRTLAPTRVVPTARRTDRQDHAGDADRGLGPAALAFDDDARLYVAFVSSSELAVFSPDAPTRGVDLGDRFFGPSGVAIDGDTVLAGSAIDGALVALDRHSLEVTAGARVAPTNAELLREAPRLLQVRLGERSFFEGTRAGASCHSCHLGGSTDGEAHNIGGRVLAPTLDVRGLAGTAPFLRDGSYARLGDLHDVAVLEYRGYREPAGDRRATLEAYLASLPIPVSLADRDVVREQRGLDAFVRAGCAGCHAAPAFTTLARHPLRTIFPDHPGDAASSLDVPALRNLRGQEPYLHDGRARSLLEVLTSANAANRHGDTRALSEQDRADLVFFLETL
;
A
#
# COMPACT_ATOMS: atom_id res chain seq x y z
N MET A 1 -30.97 10.75 -43.93
CA MET A 1 -29.97 9.67 -43.86
C MET A 1 -28.92 9.95 -42.80
N ALA A 2 -28.15 11.03 -42.89
CA ALA A 2 -27.11 11.32 -41.88
C ALA A 2 -27.65 11.33 -40.42
N LEU A 3 -28.81 11.96 -40.18
CA LEU A 3 -29.42 12.00 -38.85
C LEU A 3 -29.79 10.60 -38.34
N LEU A 4 -30.34 9.74 -39.20
CA LEU A 4 -30.74 8.36 -38.86
C LEU A 4 -29.53 7.50 -38.52
N VAL A 5 -28.43 7.63 -39.27
CA VAL A 5 -27.15 6.95 -38.99
C VAL A 5 -26.58 7.44 -37.68
N THR A 6 -26.63 8.75 -37.43
CA THR A 6 -26.11 9.30 -36.17
C THR A 6 -26.91 8.80 -34.98
N VAL A 7 -28.25 8.82 -35.05
CA VAL A 7 -29.12 8.32 -33.98
C VAL A 7 -28.89 6.83 -33.72
N LEU A 8 -28.90 6.01 -34.78
CA LEU A 8 -28.73 4.57 -34.66
C LEU A 8 -27.32 4.23 -34.18
N GLY A 9 -26.29 4.96 -34.64
CA GLY A 9 -24.92 4.79 -34.22
C GLY A 9 -24.71 5.12 -32.74
N LEU A 10 -25.29 6.23 -32.26
CA LEU A 10 -25.26 6.60 -30.84
C LEU A 10 -26.05 5.61 -29.97
N SER A 11 -27.21 5.13 -30.46
CA SER A 11 -28.01 4.14 -29.72
C SER A 11 -27.30 2.80 -29.62
N ILE A 12 -26.65 2.34 -30.69
CA ILE A 12 -25.84 1.12 -30.69
C ILE A 12 -24.62 1.29 -29.79
N ALA A 13 -23.95 2.45 -29.85
CA ALA A 13 -22.81 2.76 -29.01
C ALA A 13 -23.18 2.77 -27.52
N ALA A 14 -24.32 3.39 -27.18
CA ALA A 14 -24.84 3.41 -25.81
C ALA A 14 -25.24 2.01 -25.31
N ALA A 15 -25.97 1.26 -26.13
CA ALA A 15 -26.40 -0.11 -25.79
C ALA A 15 -25.23 -1.09 -25.65
N ALA A 16 -24.16 -0.87 -26.41
CA ALA A 16 -22.92 -1.66 -26.34
C ALA A 16 -21.95 -1.18 -25.25
N GLY A 17 -22.29 -0.13 -24.50
CA GLY A 17 -21.38 0.48 -23.52
C GLY A 17 -20.08 0.98 -24.16
N ALA A 18 -20.20 1.55 -25.39
CA ALA A 18 -19.06 2.00 -26.15
C ALA A 18 -18.31 3.13 -25.45
N SER A 19 -17.10 2.87 -25.07
CA SER A 19 -16.22 3.78 -24.31
C SER A 19 -14.94 4.14 -25.09
N SER A 20 -14.83 3.70 -26.35
CA SER A 20 -13.67 3.98 -27.20
C SER A 20 -14.05 4.48 -28.58
N VAL A 21 -13.16 5.27 -29.22
CA VAL A 21 -13.33 5.74 -30.61
C VAL A 21 -13.57 4.59 -31.58
N THR A 22 -12.85 3.48 -31.40
CA THR A 22 -12.99 2.28 -32.25
C THR A 22 -14.39 1.68 -32.12
N GLN A 23 -14.94 1.59 -30.90
CA GLN A 23 -16.30 1.11 -30.67
C GLN A 23 -17.34 2.07 -31.23
N LEU A 24 -17.12 3.38 -31.10
CA LEU A 24 -17.95 4.40 -31.75
C LEU A 24 -17.91 4.26 -33.28
N ILE A 25 -16.72 4.15 -33.87
CA ILE A 25 -16.58 3.94 -35.33
C ILE A 25 -17.30 2.66 -35.77
N LEU A 26 -17.15 1.56 -35.01
CA LEU A 26 -17.85 0.30 -35.30
C LEU A 26 -19.37 0.45 -35.17
N ALA A 27 -19.85 1.14 -34.12
CA ALA A 27 -21.27 1.41 -33.93
C ALA A 27 -21.86 2.26 -35.06
N PHE A 28 -21.12 3.32 -35.49
CA PHE A 28 -21.53 4.14 -36.62
C PHE A 28 -21.47 3.39 -37.96
N SER A 29 -20.45 2.54 -38.16
CA SER A 29 -20.33 1.71 -39.35
C SER A 29 -21.46 0.69 -39.45
N LEU A 30 -21.83 0.08 -38.31
CA LEU A 30 -22.98 -0.83 -38.22
C LEU A 30 -24.29 -0.10 -38.47
N ALA A 31 -24.46 1.08 -37.86
CA ALA A 31 -25.63 1.94 -38.08
C ALA A 31 -25.77 2.33 -39.57
N TRP A 32 -24.66 2.71 -40.22
CA TRP A 32 -24.65 2.99 -41.65
C TRP A 32 -25.08 1.80 -42.48
N GLY A 33 -24.52 0.62 -42.20
CA GLY A 33 -24.87 -0.64 -42.89
C GLY A 33 -26.35 -0.99 -42.73
N LEU A 34 -26.92 -0.84 -41.52
CA LEU A 34 -28.33 -1.08 -41.24
C LEU A 34 -29.25 -0.07 -41.95
N VAL A 35 -28.89 1.22 -41.99
CA VAL A 35 -29.62 2.24 -42.72
C VAL A 35 -29.57 2.00 -44.23
N GLU A 36 -28.42 1.64 -44.76
CA GLU A 36 -28.28 1.35 -46.19
C GLU A 36 -29.03 0.09 -46.58
N LEU A 37 -29.03 -0.95 -45.71
CA LEU A 37 -29.86 -2.13 -45.92
C LEU A 37 -31.37 -1.81 -45.87
N GLY A 38 -31.80 -0.97 -44.91
CA GLY A 38 -33.17 -0.51 -44.80
C GLY A 38 -33.63 0.32 -45.99
N LEU A 39 -32.73 1.13 -46.60
CA LEU A 39 -33.01 1.89 -47.80
C LEU A 39 -33.10 1.02 -49.06
N ARG A 40 -32.43 -0.11 -49.08
CA ARG A 40 -32.51 -1.09 -50.20
C ARG A 40 -33.69 -2.04 -50.08
N THR A 41 -34.39 -2.04 -48.93
CA THR A 41 -35.56 -2.87 -48.67
C THR A 41 -36.85 -2.00 -48.63
N SER A 42 -38.02 -2.62 -48.63
CA SER A 42 -39.34 -1.96 -48.66
C SER A 42 -39.71 -1.13 -47.41
N LEU A 43 -38.79 -0.86 -46.50
CA LEU A 43 -39.01 -0.08 -45.27
C LEU A 43 -38.98 1.46 -45.47
N ALA A 44 -38.33 1.96 -46.54
CA ALA A 44 -38.20 3.38 -46.82
C ALA A 44 -39.55 4.16 -46.96
N PRO A 45 -40.57 3.59 -47.60
CA PRO A 45 -41.87 4.28 -47.73
C PRO A 45 -42.62 4.46 -46.41
N ARG A 46 -42.39 3.60 -45.42
CA ARG A 46 -43.07 3.69 -44.11
C ARG A 46 -42.47 4.77 -43.19
N LEU A 47 -41.22 5.12 -43.36
CA LEU A 47 -40.56 6.18 -42.59
C LEU A 47 -40.94 7.59 -43.07
N VAL A 48 -41.31 7.75 -44.33
CA VAL A 48 -41.74 9.07 -44.91
C VAL A 48 -43.17 9.43 -44.50
N GLY A 49 -44.01 8.46 -44.13
CA GLY A 49 -45.41 8.61 -43.72
C GLY A 49 -45.60 8.97 -42.23
N LEU A 50 -44.56 9.12 -41.43
CA LEU A 50 -44.67 9.44 -40.01
C LEU A 50 -45.26 10.85 -39.79
N ALA A 51 -46.24 10.98 -38.86
CA ALA A 51 -46.84 12.23 -38.46
C ALA A 51 -45.79 13.19 -37.85
N ARG A 52 -46.06 14.48 -37.93
CA ARG A 52 -45.14 15.54 -37.44
C ARG A 52 -44.72 15.32 -35.97
N ARG A 53 -45.63 14.77 -35.14
CA ARG A 53 -45.36 14.44 -33.72
C ARG A 53 -44.36 13.30 -33.57
N GLU A 54 -44.42 12.29 -34.42
CA GLU A 54 -43.50 11.12 -34.38
C GLU A 54 -42.11 11.50 -34.86
N ARG A 55 -42.00 12.46 -35.80
CA ARG A 55 -40.72 13.04 -36.23
C ARG A 55 -40.08 13.88 -35.12
N VAL A 56 -40.87 14.60 -34.32
CA VAL A 56 -40.38 15.33 -33.14
C VAL A 56 -39.94 14.39 -32.06
N LEU A 57 -40.62 13.27 -31.83
CA LEU A 57 -40.25 12.24 -30.86
C LEU A 57 -38.95 11.57 -31.28
N LEU A 58 -38.77 11.28 -32.57
CA LEU A 58 -37.51 10.73 -33.12
C LEU A 58 -36.35 11.71 -32.97
N VAL A 59 -36.57 13.01 -33.13
CA VAL A 59 -35.57 14.06 -32.90
C VAL A 59 -35.24 14.17 -31.41
N LEU A 60 -36.21 14.10 -30.51
CA LEU A 60 -35.98 14.11 -29.07
C LEU A 60 -35.21 12.87 -28.58
N VAL A 61 -35.57 11.68 -29.09
CA VAL A 61 -34.85 10.42 -28.80
C VAL A 61 -33.40 10.47 -29.32
N ALA A 62 -33.12 11.29 -30.32
CA ALA A 62 -31.79 11.54 -30.85
C ALA A 62 -31.01 12.59 -30.07
N VAL A 63 -31.68 13.66 -29.68
CA VAL A 63 -31.05 14.83 -29.04
C VAL A 63 -30.73 14.56 -27.57
N VAL A 64 -31.58 13.82 -26.85
CA VAL A 64 -31.36 13.54 -25.43
C VAL A 64 -30.11 12.70 -25.21
N PRO A 65 -29.86 11.55 -25.91
CA PRO A 65 -28.59 10.82 -25.78
C PRO A 65 -27.40 11.65 -26.30
N ALA A 66 -27.56 12.47 -27.34
CA ALA A 66 -26.48 13.33 -27.83
C ALA A 66 -26.11 14.43 -26.82
N LEU A 67 -27.09 14.97 -26.08
CA LEU A 67 -26.87 15.90 -24.98
C LEU A 67 -26.28 15.21 -23.78
N GLU A 68 -26.63 13.95 -23.49
CA GLU A 68 -26.06 13.17 -22.44
C GLU A 68 -24.60 12.81 -22.75
N VAL A 69 -24.30 12.43 -23.99
CA VAL A 69 -22.92 12.26 -24.48
C VAL A 69 -22.16 13.58 -24.48
N ALA A 70 -22.82 14.70 -24.85
CA ALA A 70 -22.19 16.02 -24.83
C ALA A 70 -22.00 16.57 -23.41
N SER A 71 -22.88 16.24 -22.45
CA SER A 71 -22.69 16.58 -21.04
C SER A 71 -21.62 15.77 -20.37
N ARG A 72 -21.30 14.60 -20.91
CA ARG A 72 -20.13 13.79 -20.54
C ARG A 72 -18.88 14.17 -21.34
N ARG A 73 -18.91 15.30 -22.03
CA ARG A 73 -17.87 15.77 -22.95
C ARG A 73 -16.54 16.00 -22.21
N ASP A 74 -16.58 16.37 -20.94
CA ASP A 74 -15.39 16.54 -20.12
C ASP A 74 -14.71 15.17 -19.81
N ALA A 75 -15.49 14.09 -19.77
CA ALA A 75 -14.96 12.72 -19.69
C ALA A 75 -14.45 12.18 -21.05
N LEU A 76 -14.94 12.76 -22.18
CA LEU A 76 -14.55 12.34 -23.53
C LEU A 76 -13.50 13.26 -24.17
N ALA A 77 -13.38 14.51 -23.70
CA ALA A 77 -12.41 15.48 -24.19
C ALA A 77 -11.04 15.32 -23.54
N ASP A 78 -10.96 14.54 -22.49
CA ASP A 78 -9.70 14.24 -21.87
C ASP A 78 -8.96 13.20 -22.75
N ALA A 79 -7.99 13.68 -23.54
CA ALA A 79 -7.15 12.81 -24.37
C ALA A 79 -6.38 11.77 -23.50
N GLU A 80 -6.29 12.01 -22.18
CA GLU A 80 -5.81 11.06 -21.18
C GLU A 80 -6.83 9.94 -20.93
N GLY A 81 -8.14 10.19 -20.94
CA GLY A 81 -9.17 9.16 -20.81
C GLY A 81 -9.08 8.05 -21.86
N TRP A 82 -8.56 8.36 -23.04
CA TRP A 82 -8.34 7.37 -24.09
C TRP A 82 -7.09 6.51 -23.86
N ARG A 83 -6.05 7.07 -23.27
CA ARG A 83 -4.86 6.32 -22.81
C ARG A 83 -5.18 5.37 -21.68
N GLU A 84 -6.14 5.71 -20.84
CA GLU A 84 -6.54 4.96 -19.65
C GLU A 84 -7.43 3.73 -19.98
N LEU A 85 -8.15 3.72 -21.09
CA LEU A 85 -8.88 2.53 -21.55
C LEU A 85 -7.96 1.47 -22.20
N ALA A 86 -6.77 1.88 -22.61
CA ALA A 86 -5.74 0.99 -23.15
C ALA A 86 -5.14 -0.01 -22.14
N PRO A 87 -4.96 0.30 -20.83
CA PRO A 87 -4.29 -0.57 -19.87
C PRO A 87 -4.87 -1.97 -19.77
N ARG A 88 -6.19 -2.13 -19.77
CA ARG A 88 -6.84 -3.45 -19.66
C ARG A 88 -6.47 -4.43 -20.77
N TRP A 89 -6.50 -3.94 -22.01
CA TRP A 89 -6.14 -4.73 -23.19
C TRP A 89 -4.62 -4.94 -23.26
N VAL A 90 -3.86 -3.91 -22.88
CA VAL A 90 -2.40 -3.96 -22.85
C VAL A 90 -1.93 -4.96 -21.79
N ASP A 91 -2.51 -4.95 -20.57
CA ASP A 91 -2.09 -5.85 -19.49
C ASP A 91 -2.39 -7.31 -19.82
N ARG A 92 -3.61 -7.64 -20.29
CA ARG A 92 -3.94 -8.99 -20.73
C ARG A 92 -3.12 -9.41 -21.95
N ALA A 93 -3.00 -8.55 -22.96
CA ALA A 93 -2.20 -8.84 -24.15
C ALA A 93 -0.72 -8.97 -23.80
N ARG A 94 -0.21 -8.19 -22.85
CA ARG A 94 1.16 -8.28 -22.37
C ARG A 94 1.41 -9.60 -21.63
N LEU A 95 0.54 -9.97 -20.70
CA LEU A 95 0.64 -11.23 -19.97
C LEU A 95 0.38 -12.45 -20.85
N ALA A 96 -0.35 -12.31 -21.96
CA ALA A 96 -0.59 -13.37 -22.93
C ALA A 96 0.58 -13.57 -23.93
N ARG A 97 1.58 -12.68 -23.96
CA ARG A 97 2.74 -12.85 -24.83
C ARG A 97 3.52 -14.12 -24.48
N ARG A 98 4.15 -14.72 -25.46
CA ARG A 98 5.02 -15.90 -25.28
C ARG A 98 6.20 -15.62 -24.35
N VAL A 99 6.72 -14.38 -24.41
CA VAL A 99 7.71 -13.84 -23.46
C VAL A 99 7.06 -12.67 -22.71
N ALA A 100 6.98 -12.75 -21.41
CA ALA A 100 6.34 -11.74 -20.56
C ALA A 100 7.11 -11.59 -19.24
N ILE A 101 7.09 -10.37 -18.66
CA ILE A 101 7.74 -10.01 -17.39
C ILE A 101 6.74 -9.35 -16.45
N ALA A 102 6.86 -9.63 -15.15
CA ALA A 102 6.13 -8.98 -14.05
C ALA A 102 7.04 -8.86 -12.81
N PRO A 103 6.82 -7.85 -11.94
CA PRO A 103 5.81 -6.79 -12.03
C PRO A 103 6.11 -5.78 -13.14
N PRO A 104 5.13 -4.96 -13.55
CA PRO A 104 5.33 -3.94 -14.59
C PRO A 104 5.92 -2.64 -14.06
N LEU A 105 6.46 -2.62 -12.86
CA LEU A 105 7.02 -1.44 -12.20
C LEU A 105 8.49 -1.66 -11.87
N VAL A 106 9.32 -0.70 -12.22
CA VAL A 106 10.73 -0.61 -11.82
C VAL A 106 10.90 0.60 -10.90
N VAL A 107 11.42 0.35 -9.70
CA VAL A 107 11.75 1.40 -8.73
C VAL A 107 13.25 1.57 -8.66
N ALA A 108 13.73 2.76 -9.03
CA ALA A 108 15.15 3.06 -9.07
C ALA A 108 15.82 2.92 -7.69
N GLY A 109 16.96 2.24 -7.66
CA GLY A 109 17.77 2.06 -6.44
C GLY A 109 17.22 1.06 -5.42
N ARG A 110 16.08 0.41 -5.70
CA ARG A 110 15.50 -0.60 -4.81
C ARG A 110 15.70 -2.01 -5.35
N ALA A 111 16.01 -2.94 -4.44
CA ALA A 111 16.00 -4.36 -4.75
C ALA A 111 14.58 -4.80 -5.10
N GLN A 112 14.42 -5.52 -6.20
CA GLN A 112 13.15 -6.03 -6.71
C GLN A 112 13.32 -7.42 -7.28
N THR A 113 12.27 -8.23 -7.20
CA THR A 113 12.18 -9.52 -7.86
C THR A 113 11.27 -9.41 -9.07
N PHE A 114 11.73 -9.88 -10.21
CA PHE A 114 10.96 -9.99 -11.44
C PHE A 114 10.83 -11.46 -11.83
N PHE A 115 9.66 -11.82 -12.34
CA PHE A 115 9.43 -13.11 -12.95
C PHE A 115 9.27 -12.95 -14.46
N VAL A 116 9.91 -13.84 -15.22
CA VAL A 116 9.80 -13.90 -16.67
C VAL A 116 9.18 -15.24 -17.05
N ARG A 117 8.16 -15.20 -17.89
CA ARG A 117 7.66 -16.39 -18.57
C ARG A 117 8.28 -16.46 -19.96
N ALA A 118 8.93 -17.59 -20.25
CA ALA A 118 9.50 -17.91 -21.56
C ALA A 118 9.45 -19.43 -21.78
N GLU A 119 8.38 -19.92 -22.42
CA GLU A 119 8.15 -21.34 -22.60
C GLU A 119 9.19 -21.97 -23.53
N GLY A 120 9.77 -23.10 -23.11
CA GLY A 120 10.77 -23.86 -23.87
C GLY A 120 12.15 -23.21 -23.94
N ALA A 121 12.38 -22.12 -23.17
CA ALA A 121 13.68 -21.45 -23.14
C ALA A 121 14.70 -22.25 -22.32
N GLY A 122 15.96 -22.28 -22.78
CA GLY A 122 17.10 -22.79 -22.03
C GLY A 122 17.72 -21.71 -21.15
N THR A 123 17.89 -20.50 -21.69
CA THR A 123 18.51 -19.38 -21.00
C THR A 123 17.69 -18.09 -21.17
N VAL A 124 17.58 -17.33 -20.08
CA VAL A 124 16.94 -16.01 -20.08
C VAL A 124 17.85 -15.01 -19.40
N ARG A 125 18.04 -13.84 -20.02
CA ARG A 125 18.76 -12.70 -19.44
C ARG A 125 17.89 -11.46 -19.51
N VAL A 126 17.93 -10.63 -18.48
CA VAL A 126 17.15 -9.39 -18.37
C VAL A 126 18.10 -8.21 -18.20
N GLY A 127 18.04 -7.26 -19.12
CA GLY A 127 18.81 -6.02 -19.10
C GLY A 127 17.88 -4.84 -18.80
N PHE A 128 18.21 -4.07 -17.77
CA PHE A 128 17.60 -2.78 -17.52
C PHE A 128 18.37 -1.70 -18.27
N GLU A 129 17.68 -0.66 -18.70
CA GLU A 129 18.26 0.40 -19.51
C GLU A 129 19.55 0.98 -18.89
N GLY A 130 20.66 0.91 -19.61
CA GLY A 130 21.97 1.39 -19.15
C GLY A 130 22.74 0.46 -18.23
N GLU A 131 22.29 -0.77 -18.04
CA GLU A 131 22.92 -1.77 -17.19
C GLU A 131 23.23 -3.07 -17.91
N ASP A 132 24.18 -3.84 -17.37
CA ASP A 132 24.50 -5.17 -17.87
C ASP A 132 23.33 -6.15 -17.66
N ALA A 133 23.09 -7.02 -18.62
CA ALA A 133 22.01 -8.00 -18.52
C ALA A 133 22.31 -9.07 -17.46
N ILE A 134 21.35 -9.29 -16.57
CA ILE A 134 21.39 -10.26 -15.48
C ILE A 134 20.84 -11.60 -16.00
N GLU A 135 21.53 -12.69 -15.71
CA GLU A 135 21.05 -14.05 -15.98
C GLU A 135 19.94 -14.43 -15.01
N ALA A 136 18.83 -14.91 -15.57
CA ALA A 136 17.66 -15.31 -14.79
C ALA A 136 17.78 -16.75 -14.29
N THR A 137 17.38 -16.99 -13.04
CA THR A 137 17.31 -18.33 -12.46
C THR A 137 16.08 -19.07 -12.96
N SER A 138 16.24 -20.22 -13.61
CA SER A 138 15.12 -21.07 -14.02
C SER A 138 14.46 -21.74 -12.81
N LEU A 139 13.14 -21.60 -12.70
CA LEU A 139 12.32 -22.30 -11.70
C LEU A 139 11.58 -23.51 -12.28
N GLY A 140 11.74 -23.77 -13.59
CA GLY A 140 10.98 -24.80 -14.32
C GLY A 140 9.71 -24.25 -14.99
N HIS A 141 9.01 -25.06 -15.78
CA HIS A 141 7.77 -24.71 -16.47
C HIS A 141 7.80 -23.42 -17.28
N GLY A 142 8.99 -23.04 -17.80
CA GLY A 142 9.18 -21.78 -18.52
C GLY A 142 9.10 -20.53 -17.64
N VAL A 143 9.22 -20.66 -16.33
CA VAL A 143 9.25 -19.56 -15.36
C VAL A 143 10.68 -19.30 -14.92
N PHE A 144 11.10 -18.05 -15.00
CA PHE A 144 12.44 -17.58 -14.64
C PHE A 144 12.32 -16.44 -13.64
N ARG A 145 13.26 -16.35 -12.70
CA ARG A 145 13.34 -15.29 -11.70
C ARG A 145 14.59 -14.45 -11.87
N VAL A 146 14.44 -13.14 -11.73
CA VAL A 146 15.53 -12.16 -11.70
C VAL A 146 15.40 -11.31 -10.47
N ASP A 147 16.43 -11.27 -9.65
CA ASP A 147 16.56 -10.32 -8.54
C ASP A 147 17.51 -9.20 -9.01
N ALA A 148 17.03 -7.97 -8.98
CA ALA A 148 17.75 -6.80 -9.51
C ALA A 148 17.57 -5.59 -8.58
N THR A 149 18.57 -4.71 -8.59
CA THR A 149 18.48 -3.37 -8.01
C THR A 149 18.76 -2.37 -9.13
N PRO A 150 17.76 -2.04 -9.96
CA PRO A 150 17.97 -1.15 -11.10
C PRO A 150 18.46 0.21 -10.62
N ARG A 151 19.54 0.71 -11.21
CA ARG A 151 20.13 2.00 -10.86
C ARG A 151 19.31 3.12 -11.51
N GLY A 152 19.41 4.31 -10.93
CA GLY A 152 18.52 5.38 -11.26
C GLY A 152 18.52 5.81 -12.72
N VAL A 153 17.35 5.82 -13.29
CA VAL A 153 17.01 6.53 -14.51
C VAL A 153 16.52 7.93 -14.14
N ASP A 154 16.52 8.84 -15.06
CA ASP A 154 16.01 10.21 -14.91
C ASP A 154 14.64 10.23 -14.22
N ARG A 155 14.51 11.04 -13.16
CA ARG A 155 13.26 11.18 -12.37
C ARG A 155 12.07 11.70 -13.18
N SER A 156 12.32 12.34 -14.32
CA SER A 156 11.28 12.83 -15.23
C SER A 156 10.64 11.72 -16.08
N ARG A 157 11.26 10.54 -16.18
CA ARG A 157 10.78 9.45 -17.03
C ARG A 157 9.69 8.64 -16.34
N GLU A 158 8.63 8.34 -17.09
CA GLU A 158 7.49 7.55 -16.62
C GLU A 158 7.64 6.06 -16.93
N ASP A 159 8.46 5.71 -17.92
CA ASP A 159 8.74 4.34 -18.27
C ASP A 159 10.21 4.11 -18.65
N ILE A 160 10.63 2.85 -18.60
CA ILE A 160 11.93 2.39 -19.11
C ILE A 160 11.74 1.18 -20.01
N THR A 161 12.72 0.98 -20.89
CA THR A 161 12.80 -0.23 -21.70
C THR A 161 13.60 -1.30 -20.96
N VAL A 162 13.01 -2.49 -20.84
CA VAL A 162 13.68 -3.68 -20.32
C VAL A 162 13.85 -4.67 -21.45
N THR A 163 15.06 -5.11 -21.66
CA THR A 163 15.43 -6.07 -22.72
C THR A 163 15.46 -7.47 -22.14
N ILE A 164 14.71 -8.40 -22.74
CA ILE A 164 14.65 -9.81 -22.33
C ILE A 164 15.29 -10.63 -23.47
N SER A 165 16.44 -11.22 -23.22
CA SER A 165 17.09 -12.13 -24.15
C SER A 165 16.73 -13.58 -23.81
N VAL A 166 16.12 -14.30 -24.75
CA VAL A 166 15.69 -15.70 -24.61
C VAL A 166 16.44 -16.50 -25.65
N ASP A 167 17.38 -17.36 -25.22
CA ASP A 167 18.25 -18.17 -26.10
C ASP A 167 18.90 -17.32 -27.22
N GLY A 168 19.27 -16.08 -26.89
CA GLY A 168 19.87 -15.12 -27.82
C GLY A 168 18.88 -14.27 -28.64
N ALA A 169 17.58 -14.61 -28.66
CA ALA A 169 16.56 -13.76 -29.25
C ALA A 169 16.16 -12.63 -28.30
N VAL A 170 16.08 -11.40 -28.81
CA VAL A 170 15.83 -10.19 -28.02
C VAL A 170 14.37 -9.79 -28.09
N HIS A 171 13.78 -9.50 -26.93
CA HIS A 171 12.42 -9.00 -26.75
C HIS A 171 12.45 -7.76 -25.85
N ASP A 172 11.77 -6.70 -26.24
CA ASP A 172 11.66 -5.50 -25.44
C ASP A 172 10.32 -5.44 -24.71
N ALA A 173 10.37 -5.00 -23.44
CA ALA A 173 9.22 -4.68 -22.61
C ALA A 173 9.34 -3.25 -22.08
N ARG A 174 8.24 -2.48 -22.13
CA ARG A 174 8.15 -1.20 -21.43
C ARG A 174 7.56 -1.43 -20.05
N LEU A 175 8.23 -0.97 -19.02
CA LEU A 175 7.78 -1.04 -17.64
C LEU A 175 7.63 0.38 -17.08
N LEU A 176 6.66 0.57 -16.19
CA LEU A 176 6.53 1.81 -15.42
C LEU A 176 7.83 2.06 -14.64
N HIS A 177 8.22 3.32 -14.56
CA HIS A 177 9.38 3.74 -13.79
C HIS A 177 8.97 4.66 -12.65
N HIS A 178 9.53 4.42 -11.47
CA HIS A 178 9.39 5.27 -10.31
C HIS A 178 10.75 5.55 -9.69
N ALA A 179 11.11 6.83 -9.57
CA ALA A 179 12.28 7.27 -8.83
C ALA A 179 11.81 7.80 -7.47
N PRO A 180 12.06 7.10 -6.36
CA PRO A 180 11.55 7.51 -5.07
C PRO A 180 12.15 8.84 -4.61
N VAL A 181 11.34 9.61 -3.89
CA VAL A 181 11.79 10.80 -3.16
C VAL A 181 11.93 10.47 -1.67
N PRO A 182 12.73 11.22 -0.90
CA PRO A 182 12.87 10.96 0.51
C PRO A 182 11.56 11.02 1.28
N HIS A 183 11.27 9.96 2.05
CA HIS A 183 10.15 9.80 2.97
C HIS A 183 10.68 9.62 4.39
N PRO A 184 10.98 10.71 5.13
CA PRO A 184 11.58 10.64 6.45
C PRO A 184 10.63 10.01 7.48
N ARG A 185 11.09 8.95 8.14
CA ARG A 185 10.35 8.25 9.19
C ARG A 185 11.20 8.06 10.43
N GLY A 186 10.54 7.95 11.59
CA GLY A 186 11.18 7.55 12.83
C GLY A 186 12.18 8.56 13.34
N ILE A 187 11.77 9.84 13.49
CA ILE A 187 12.64 10.90 14.03
C ILE A 187 13.13 10.50 15.42
N ARG A 188 14.46 10.54 15.61
CA ARG A 188 15.11 10.30 16.88
C ARG A 188 16.01 11.48 17.22
N VAL A 189 16.09 11.76 18.50
CA VAL A 189 16.93 12.83 19.07
C VAL A 189 18.05 12.19 19.88
N GLY A 190 19.26 12.67 19.65
CA GLY A 190 20.46 12.31 20.40
C GLY A 190 20.99 13.50 21.19
N ASP A 191 22.21 13.38 21.69
CA ASP A 191 22.88 14.45 22.42
C ASP A 191 23.10 15.69 21.53
N GLN A 192 23.16 16.88 22.14
CA GLN A 192 23.41 18.14 21.46
C GLN A 192 22.44 18.47 20.31
N HIS A 193 21.16 18.09 20.46
CA HIS A 193 20.11 18.31 19.45
C HIS A 193 20.37 17.57 18.13
N ALA A 194 21.18 16.51 18.15
CA ALA A 194 21.40 15.67 16.98
C ALA A 194 20.14 14.90 16.62
N LEU A 195 19.84 14.84 15.33
CA LEU A 195 18.68 14.15 14.77
C LEU A 195 19.14 12.99 13.91
N CYS A 196 18.40 11.90 13.92
CA CYS A 196 18.43 10.89 12.86
C CYS A 196 17.03 10.42 12.49
N PHE A 197 16.84 10.11 11.22
CA PHE A 197 15.66 9.47 10.66
C PHE A 197 16.02 8.79 9.34
N VAL A 198 15.17 7.89 8.90
CA VAL A 198 15.42 7.06 7.73
C VAL A 198 14.40 7.31 6.64
N SER A 199 14.78 7.08 5.40
CA SER A 199 13.86 6.90 4.28
C SER A 199 14.15 5.55 3.63
N GLU A 200 13.30 4.59 3.88
CA GLU A 200 13.39 3.26 3.24
C GLU A 200 13.21 3.39 1.72
N GLU A 201 12.31 4.28 1.29
CA GLU A 201 11.95 4.48 -0.11
C GLU A 201 13.14 4.98 -0.94
N SER A 202 13.88 6.00 -0.46
CA SER A 202 15.07 6.51 -1.15
C SER A 202 16.37 5.80 -0.74
N GLY A 203 16.33 4.91 0.25
CA GLY A 203 17.51 4.20 0.74
C GLY A 203 18.50 5.11 1.48
N GLU A 204 18.01 6.11 2.20
CA GLU A 204 18.86 7.13 2.84
C GLU A 204 18.65 7.19 4.36
N VAL A 205 19.72 7.51 5.06
CA VAL A 205 19.70 7.92 6.47
C VAL A 205 20.02 9.41 6.53
N PHE A 206 19.15 10.16 7.18
CA PHE A 206 19.33 11.60 7.43
C PHE A 206 19.81 11.82 8.86
N PHE A 207 20.74 12.74 9.03
CA PHE A 207 21.32 13.02 10.34
C PHE A 207 21.92 14.44 10.39
N GLY A 208 22.12 14.93 11.60
CA GLY A 208 22.65 16.28 11.85
C GLY A 208 21.76 17.06 12.80
N VAL A 209 21.81 18.38 12.76
CA VAL A 209 20.87 19.27 13.47
C VAL A 209 19.87 19.86 12.50
N LEU A 210 18.73 20.36 12.97
CA LEU A 210 17.61 20.77 12.10
C LEU A 210 18.01 21.76 10.99
N GLY A 211 18.93 22.69 11.23
CA GLY A 211 19.41 23.65 10.23
C GLY A 211 20.56 23.13 9.36
N ALA A 212 21.11 21.94 9.62
CA ALA A 212 22.27 21.38 8.92
C ALA A 212 22.15 19.86 8.76
N LEU A 213 21.03 19.40 8.24
CA LEU A 213 20.77 17.98 7.94
C LEU A 213 21.63 17.55 6.74
N ARG A 214 22.17 16.36 6.84
CA ARG A 214 22.91 15.64 5.80
C ARG A 214 22.25 14.30 5.55
N SER A 215 22.45 13.70 4.38
CA SER A 215 22.02 12.34 4.09
C SER A 215 23.18 11.46 3.68
N MET A 216 22.99 10.14 3.88
CA MET A 216 23.91 9.13 3.42
C MET A 216 23.11 7.95 2.86
N PRO A 217 23.48 7.42 1.68
CA PRO A 217 22.85 6.24 1.13
C PRO A 217 23.22 4.99 1.96
N VAL A 218 22.21 4.20 2.29
CA VAL A 218 22.35 2.90 2.95
C VAL A 218 21.58 1.88 2.14
N THR A 219 22.30 0.95 1.52
CA THR A 219 21.69 -0.10 0.69
C THR A 219 20.89 -1.09 1.55
N GLY A 220 19.85 -1.69 0.98
CA GLY A 220 19.05 -2.74 1.62
C GLY A 220 17.83 -2.22 2.40
N GLY A 221 17.47 -0.95 2.29
CA GLY A 221 16.29 -0.35 2.91
C GLY A 221 16.48 -0.08 4.41
N PRO A 222 16.97 1.11 4.79
CA PRO A 222 17.07 1.52 6.19
C PRO A 222 15.67 1.61 6.80
N ALA A 223 15.38 0.76 7.79
CA ALA A 223 14.06 0.64 8.40
C ALA A 223 13.90 1.50 9.65
N ALA A 224 14.95 1.66 10.45
CA ALA A 224 14.94 2.47 11.65
C ALA A 224 16.35 2.91 12.04
N CYS A 225 16.47 4.04 12.77
CA CYS A 225 17.71 4.47 13.39
C CYS A 225 17.54 4.78 14.88
N ALA A 226 18.66 4.77 15.61
CA ALA A 226 18.73 5.14 17.02
C ALA A 226 20.12 5.64 17.38
N PHE A 227 20.21 6.48 18.42
CA PHE A 227 21.49 6.90 18.98
C PHE A 227 21.91 6.00 20.13
N VAL A 228 23.16 5.51 20.11
CA VAL A 228 23.79 4.83 21.23
C VAL A 228 25.30 5.16 21.24
N GLY A 229 25.81 5.64 22.36
CA GLY A 229 27.24 5.91 22.55
C GLY A 229 27.81 6.97 21.60
N GLY A 230 27.00 7.97 21.20
CA GLY A 230 27.40 9.02 20.27
C GLY A 230 27.41 8.62 18.79
N ALA A 231 27.10 7.36 18.46
CA ALA A 231 26.94 6.86 17.09
C ALA A 231 25.47 6.64 16.73
N ILE A 232 25.16 6.72 15.43
CA ILE A 232 23.85 6.38 14.89
C ILE A 232 23.90 4.90 14.50
N TRP A 233 22.99 4.13 15.05
CA TRP A 233 22.75 2.72 14.72
C TRP A 233 21.56 2.64 13.77
N VAL A 234 21.72 1.91 12.68
CA VAL A 234 20.71 1.76 11.63
C VAL A 234 20.36 0.28 11.47
N ALA A 235 19.10 -0.03 11.63
CA ALA A 235 18.56 -1.33 11.27
C ALA A 235 18.15 -1.31 9.79
N VAL A 236 18.67 -2.26 9.03
CA VAL A 236 18.46 -2.37 7.58
C VAL A 236 17.62 -3.61 7.30
N ARG A 237 16.55 -3.45 6.50
CA ARG A 237 15.57 -4.53 6.30
C ARG A 237 16.16 -5.74 5.58
N ASP A 238 16.90 -5.52 4.50
CA ASP A 238 17.38 -6.58 3.62
C ASP A 238 18.78 -7.11 4.03
N GLU A 239 19.41 -6.48 5.03
CA GLU A 239 20.73 -6.84 5.53
C GLU A 239 20.63 -7.56 6.90
N PRO A 240 21.49 -8.56 7.15
CA PRO A 240 21.44 -9.28 8.40
C PRO A 240 22.11 -8.55 9.57
N SER A 241 22.88 -7.50 9.33
CA SER A 241 23.66 -6.78 10.34
C SER A 241 23.23 -5.32 10.44
N LEU A 242 23.33 -4.75 11.64
CA LEU A 242 23.20 -3.33 11.85
C LEU A 242 24.34 -2.58 11.15
N VAL A 243 24.06 -1.33 10.77
CA VAL A 243 25.06 -0.39 10.26
C VAL A 243 25.25 0.71 11.29
N THR A 244 26.50 1.10 11.56
CA THR A 244 26.83 2.22 12.43
C THR A 244 27.39 3.37 11.63
N ILE A 245 26.90 4.60 11.90
CA ILE A 245 27.33 5.84 11.28
C ILE A 245 27.97 6.70 12.38
N ALA A 246 29.21 7.10 12.16
CA ALA A 246 29.89 8.00 13.06
C ALA A 246 29.35 9.45 12.93
N ALA A 247 29.61 10.27 13.93
CA ALA A 247 29.10 11.66 13.96
C ALA A 247 29.56 12.51 12.76
N GLU A 248 30.76 12.23 12.21
CA GLU A 248 31.26 12.90 11.01
C GLU A 248 30.59 12.43 9.70
N GLY A 249 29.78 11.36 9.75
CA GLY A 249 29.02 10.85 8.62
C GLY A 249 29.75 9.79 7.78
N SER A 250 30.74 9.11 8.34
CA SER A 250 31.32 7.91 7.72
C SER A 250 30.58 6.64 8.20
N VAL A 251 30.48 5.61 7.35
CA VAL A 251 30.07 4.28 7.81
C VAL A 251 31.20 3.75 8.69
N ALA A 252 30.96 3.70 9.99
CA ALA A 252 31.98 3.33 10.95
C ALA A 252 32.26 1.82 10.98
N ALA A 253 31.20 0.99 10.95
CA ALA A 253 31.32 -0.47 10.98
C ALA A 253 30.00 -1.16 10.60
N ARG A 254 30.09 -2.47 10.29
CA ARG A 254 28.95 -3.37 10.39
C ARG A 254 28.85 -3.85 11.84
N GLY A 255 27.70 -3.61 12.45
CA GLY A 255 27.39 -4.06 13.81
C GLY A 255 27.03 -5.53 13.90
N PRO A 256 26.54 -5.97 15.07
CA PRO A 256 26.10 -7.35 15.28
C PRO A 256 25.08 -7.83 14.26
N ALA A 257 25.12 -9.13 13.97
CA ALA A 257 24.14 -9.77 13.10
C ALA A 257 22.84 -10.00 13.87
N ILE A 258 21.77 -9.37 13.40
CA ILE A 258 20.41 -9.51 13.95
C ILE A 258 19.54 -10.45 13.10
N GLY A 259 19.91 -10.70 11.85
CA GLY A 259 19.10 -11.32 10.80
C GLY A 259 18.29 -10.30 10.00
N ARG A 260 17.80 -10.69 8.83
CA ARG A 260 17.02 -9.82 7.92
C ARG A 260 15.63 -9.52 8.47
N GLY A 261 14.99 -8.48 7.92
CA GLY A 261 13.60 -8.15 8.17
C GLY A 261 13.37 -7.20 9.34
N ALA A 262 14.31 -6.34 9.67
CA ALA A 262 14.09 -5.27 10.64
C ALA A 262 12.92 -4.39 10.19
N VAL A 263 11.98 -4.10 11.12
CA VAL A 263 10.80 -3.24 10.88
C VAL A 263 10.79 -2.04 11.82
N ALA A 264 11.23 -2.22 13.07
CA ALA A 264 11.28 -1.14 14.06
C ALA A 264 12.48 -1.34 15.00
N MET A 265 12.98 -0.25 15.57
CA MET A 265 14.07 -0.23 16.55
C MET A 265 13.87 0.87 17.56
N ALA A 266 14.15 0.56 18.82
CA ALA A 266 14.22 1.52 19.91
C ALA A 266 15.53 1.41 20.68
N SER A 267 15.93 2.47 21.36
CA SER A 267 17.12 2.50 22.24
C SER A 267 16.79 2.98 23.63
N GLU A 268 17.52 2.42 24.62
CA GLU A 268 17.49 2.87 26.03
C GLU A 268 18.89 2.68 26.63
N GLY A 269 19.60 3.78 26.89
CA GLY A 269 20.99 3.75 27.33
C GLY A 269 21.89 3.07 26.28
N THR A 270 22.53 1.95 26.64
CA THR A 270 23.36 1.16 25.71
C THR A 270 22.58 0.07 24.96
N LYS A 271 21.30 -0.09 25.25
CA LYS A 271 20.48 -1.19 24.74
C LYS A 271 19.76 -0.80 23.46
N LEU A 272 19.63 -1.77 22.58
CA LEU A 272 18.78 -1.73 21.39
C LEU A 272 17.77 -2.87 21.43
N ALA A 273 16.51 -2.56 21.16
CA ALA A 273 15.46 -3.54 20.91
C ALA A 273 15.06 -3.45 19.43
N ILE A 274 15.13 -4.54 18.70
CA ILE A 274 14.85 -4.60 17.27
C ILE A 274 13.73 -5.60 17.03
N ALA A 275 12.62 -5.13 16.47
CA ALA A 275 11.55 -5.96 15.98
C ALA A 275 11.81 -6.34 14.53
N ARG A 276 11.66 -7.63 14.19
CA ARG A 276 11.92 -8.11 12.84
C ARG A 276 10.83 -9.06 12.33
N SER A 277 10.56 -8.96 11.04
CA SER A 277 9.62 -9.81 10.30
C SER A 277 10.30 -10.38 9.06
N GLY A 278 11.46 -11.05 9.26
CA GLY A 278 12.22 -11.76 8.25
C GLY A 278 11.76 -13.22 8.12
N GLU A 279 12.69 -14.17 7.99
CA GLU A 279 12.40 -15.60 8.00
C GLU A 279 11.64 -16.03 9.26
N ARG A 280 11.96 -15.37 10.36
CA ARG A 280 11.29 -15.52 11.65
C ARG A 280 10.81 -14.17 12.13
N ARG A 281 9.69 -14.17 12.81
CA ARG A 281 9.17 -13.02 13.53
C ARG A 281 9.80 -13.05 14.91
N GLU A 282 10.64 -12.06 15.20
CA GLU A 282 11.45 -12.06 16.42
C GLU A 282 11.62 -10.65 16.99
N LEU A 283 11.78 -10.61 18.29
CA LEU A 283 12.40 -9.51 19.02
C LEU A 283 13.85 -9.87 19.30
N VAL A 284 14.80 -9.00 18.97
CA VAL A 284 16.22 -9.12 19.30
C VAL A 284 16.63 -7.97 20.20
N VAL A 285 17.29 -8.26 21.30
CA VAL A 285 17.76 -7.26 22.26
C VAL A 285 19.26 -7.34 22.39
N LEU A 286 19.94 -6.20 22.23
CA LEU A 286 21.38 -6.09 22.23
C LEU A 286 21.86 -5.08 23.27
N ASP A 287 23.03 -5.31 23.87
CA ASP A 287 23.87 -4.20 24.34
C ASP A 287 24.77 -3.75 23.17
N ALA A 288 24.49 -2.57 22.64
CA ALA A 288 25.14 -2.09 21.44
C ALA A 288 26.63 -1.79 21.65
N LEU A 289 27.03 -1.29 22.83
CA LEU A 289 28.42 -0.96 23.12
C LEU A 289 29.25 -2.22 23.43
N ALA A 290 28.68 -3.18 24.12
CA ALA A 290 29.31 -4.47 24.37
C ALA A 290 29.30 -5.39 23.14
N GLY A 291 28.45 -5.12 22.16
CA GLY A 291 28.25 -5.97 20.98
C GLY A 291 27.63 -7.32 21.30
N SER A 292 26.97 -7.46 22.46
CA SER A 292 26.41 -8.75 22.95
C SER A 292 24.90 -8.80 22.83
N GLU A 293 24.36 -9.96 22.48
CA GLU A 293 22.94 -10.25 22.52
C GLU A 293 22.49 -10.46 23.97
N LEU A 294 21.53 -9.68 24.43
CA LEU A 294 20.92 -9.80 25.75
C LEU A 294 19.74 -10.78 25.73
N GLY A 295 19.02 -10.82 24.63
CA GLY A 295 17.88 -11.70 24.45
C GLY A 295 17.40 -11.80 23.03
N ARG A 296 16.74 -12.93 22.73
CA ARG A 296 16.05 -13.19 21.46
C ARG A 296 14.80 -13.99 21.73
N ALA A 297 13.68 -13.54 21.19
CA ALA A 297 12.40 -14.22 21.39
C ALA A 297 11.57 -14.25 20.11
N ARG A 298 10.89 -15.36 19.85
CA ARG A 298 9.88 -15.46 18.81
C ARG A 298 8.67 -14.61 19.16
N VAL A 299 8.09 -14.01 18.13
CA VAL A 299 6.85 -13.22 18.19
C VAL A 299 5.80 -13.93 17.34
N GLU A 300 4.58 -14.08 17.86
CA GLU A 300 3.53 -14.81 17.17
C GLU A 300 2.99 -14.02 15.96
N GLY A 301 2.66 -12.75 16.16
CA GLY A 301 2.16 -11.87 15.11
C GLY A 301 3.26 -11.23 14.26
N VAL A 302 2.84 -10.44 13.27
CA VAL A 302 3.75 -9.59 12.48
C VAL A 302 4.10 -8.36 13.31
N PRO A 303 5.36 -8.17 13.72
CA PRO A 303 5.78 -7.02 14.49
C PRO A 303 5.56 -5.71 13.74
N LEU A 304 5.14 -4.65 14.45
CA LEU A 304 4.92 -3.31 13.93
C LEU A 304 5.85 -2.28 14.58
N GLU A 305 5.76 -2.11 15.91
CA GLU A 305 6.48 -1.11 16.66
C GLU A 305 7.12 -1.71 17.90
N VAL A 306 8.21 -1.10 18.37
CA VAL A 306 8.90 -1.47 19.62
C VAL A 306 9.31 -0.22 20.37
N ALA A 307 9.18 -0.25 21.71
CA ALA A 307 9.61 0.83 22.58
C ALA A 307 10.11 0.28 23.94
N PHE A 308 10.96 1.04 24.62
CA PHE A 308 11.34 0.74 25.99
C PHE A 308 10.39 1.39 27.00
N ALA A 309 10.01 0.63 28.02
CA ALA A 309 9.32 1.10 29.23
C ALA A 309 10.24 0.86 30.44
N GLY A 310 11.33 1.62 30.53
CA GLY A 310 12.44 1.41 31.45
C GLY A 310 13.22 0.13 31.15
N ASP A 311 13.23 -0.82 32.08
CA ASP A 311 13.90 -2.12 31.92
C ASP A 311 13.08 -3.17 31.15
N ARG A 312 11.97 -2.76 30.56
CA ARG A 312 11.05 -3.63 29.81
C ARG A 312 10.90 -3.15 28.39
N ILE A 313 10.45 -4.04 27.53
CA ILE A 313 10.23 -3.78 26.13
C ILE A 313 8.74 -3.99 25.83
N VAL A 314 8.14 -3.02 25.14
CA VAL A 314 6.78 -3.08 24.62
C VAL A 314 6.87 -3.33 23.12
N LEU A 315 6.12 -4.31 22.63
CA LEU A 315 6.05 -4.68 21.24
C LEU A 315 4.58 -4.72 20.79
N THR A 316 4.29 -4.17 19.64
CA THR A 316 2.98 -4.30 19.00
C THR A 316 3.06 -5.21 17.79
N THR A 317 1.98 -5.96 17.53
CA THR A 317 1.86 -6.86 16.38
C THR A 317 0.51 -6.70 15.68
N ARG A 318 0.44 -7.18 14.45
CA ARG A 318 -0.81 -7.52 13.73
C ARG A 318 -0.84 -9.00 13.39
N SER A 319 -2.01 -9.55 13.16
CA SER A 319 -2.21 -10.96 12.73
C SER A 319 -1.53 -11.99 13.65
N PRO A 320 -1.88 -12.08 14.94
CA PRO A 320 -2.95 -11.35 15.64
C PRO A 320 -2.53 -9.95 16.09
N ALA A 321 -3.51 -9.05 16.21
CA ALA A 321 -3.33 -7.72 16.80
C ALA A 321 -3.09 -7.87 18.30
N ARG A 322 -1.89 -7.57 18.77
CA ARG A 322 -1.49 -7.81 20.15
C ARG A 322 -0.46 -6.80 20.64
N LEU A 323 -0.50 -6.54 21.92
CA LEU A 323 0.54 -5.84 22.67
C LEU A 323 1.24 -6.85 23.59
N GLU A 324 2.56 -6.85 23.57
CA GLU A 324 3.39 -7.70 24.42
C GLU A 324 4.32 -6.86 25.27
N LEU A 325 4.45 -7.21 26.56
CA LEU A 325 5.45 -6.69 27.48
C LEU A 325 6.49 -7.78 27.73
N ARG A 326 7.74 -7.45 27.47
CA ARG A 326 8.86 -8.43 27.55
C ARG A 326 9.99 -7.90 28.40
N ALA A 327 10.71 -8.82 29.04
CA ALA A 327 11.98 -8.55 29.70
C ALA A 327 13.12 -8.37 28.67
N LEU A 328 14.29 -7.91 29.11
CA LEU A 328 15.46 -7.73 28.27
C LEU A 328 16.02 -9.04 27.68
N ASP A 329 15.81 -10.15 28.33
CA ASP A 329 16.16 -11.50 27.83
C ASP A 329 15.14 -12.05 26.80
N GLY A 330 14.10 -11.27 26.52
CA GLY A 330 13.03 -11.62 25.59
C GLY A 330 11.84 -12.35 26.23
N ALA A 331 11.90 -12.70 27.52
CA ALA A 331 10.82 -13.41 28.20
C ALA A 331 9.51 -12.57 28.18
N LEU A 332 8.39 -13.23 27.88
CA LEU A 332 7.07 -12.61 27.88
C LEU A 332 6.61 -12.40 29.33
N LEU A 333 6.38 -11.15 29.73
CA LEU A 333 5.91 -10.77 31.05
C LEU A 333 4.40 -10.61 31.10
N ALA A 334 3.82 -9.99 30.07
CA ALA A 334 2.38 -9.82 29.91
C ALA A 334 2.03 -9.69 28.43
N SER A 335 0.80 -10.00 28.07
CA SER A 335 0.26 -9.76 26.73
C SER A 335 -1.19 -9.31 26.81
N ARG A 336 -1.61 -8.55 25.79
CA ARG A 336 -2.98 -8.09 25.64
C ARG A 336 -3.37 -8.16 24.16
N ASP A 337 -4.44 -8.88 23.86
CA ASP A 337 -5.06 -8.86 22.55
C ASP A 337 -5.75 -7.51 22.30
N LEU A 338 -5.60 -7.00 21.10
CA LEU A 338 -6.21 -5.77 20.63
C LEU A 338 -7.29 -6.12 19.60
N VAL A 339 -8.31 -5.27 19.49
CA VAL A 339 -9.35 -5.42 18.45
C VAL A 339 -8.76 -5.07 17.09
N MET A 340 -7.94 -4.03 17.04
CA MET A 340 -7.22 -3.57 15.85
C MET A 340 -5.73 -3.38 16.19
N PRO A 341 -4.83 -3.55 15.22
CA PRO A 341 -3.41 -3.29 15.48
C PRO A 341 -3.18 -1.85 15.90
N ALA A 342 -2.16 -1.65 16.72
CA ALA A 342 -1.74 -0.31 17.08
C ALA A 342 -1.04 0.37 15.89
N ALA A 343 -1.54 1.54 15.50
CA ALA A 343 -0.94 2.37 14.44
C ALA A 343 0.32 3.10 14.94
N ALA A 344 0.43 3.39 16.23
CA ALA A 344 1.57 4.03 16.85
C ALA A 344 1.72 3.61 18.32
N LEU A 345 2.94 3.68 18.83
CA LEU A 345 3.32 3.31 20.19
C LEU A 345 4.24 4.37 20.80
N ALA A 346 3.98 4.76 22.04
CA ALA A 346 4.95 5.42 22.90
C ALA A 346 5.01 4.72 24.25
N ALA A 347 6.19 4.61 24.83
CA ALA A 347 6.37 4.03 26.15
C ALA A 347 7.36 4.84 26.99
N SER A 348 7.15 4.83 28.27
CA SER A 348 8.02 5.39 29.29
C SER A 348 7.98 4.48 30.54
N PRO A 349 8.85 4.65 31.54
CA PRO A 349 8.77 3.90 32.79
C PRO A 349 7.44 4.10 33.54
N ARG A 350 6.70 5.18 33.26
CA ARG A 350 5.48 5.58 33.96
C ARG A 350 4.19 5.23 33.23
N ALA A 351 4.22 5.18 31.89
CA ALA A 351 3.04 4.96 31.07
C ALA A 351 3.39 4.36 29.70
N ILE A 352 2.48 3.59 29.15
CA ILE A 352 2.48 3.18 27.74
C ILE A 352 1.26 3.85 27.10
N ALA A 353 1.40 4.32 25.87
CA ALA A 353 0.27 4.77 25.07
C ALA A 353 0.33 4.12 23.68
N ILE A 354 -0.83 3.69 23.20
CA ILE A 354 -1.00 3.23 21.83
C ILE A 354 -2.09 4.05 21.15
N ALA A 355 -1.95 4.21 19.83
CA ALA A 355 -3.03 4.66 18.97
C ALA A 355 -3.62 3.46 18.25
N THR A 356 -4.94 3.34 18.26
CA THR A 356 -5.67 2.26 17.60
C THR A 356 -6.97 2.79 17.00
N THR A 357 -7.54 2.07 16.04
CA THR A 357 -8.80 2.43 15.40
C THR A 357 -9.89 1.49 15.88
N ALA A 358 -11.06 2.02 16.23
CA ALA A 358 -12.25 1.25 16.53
C ALA A 358 -13.24 1.35 15.36
N PHE A 359 -13.88 0.24 15.00
CA PHE A 359 -14.94 0.20 14.02
C PHE A 359 -16.27 -0.12 14.71
N ASP A 360 -17.25 0.80 14.60
CA ASP A 360 -18.63 0.57 15.02
C ASP A 360 -19.48 0.25 13.79
N GLU A 361 -19.59 -1.02 13.44
CA GLU A 361 -20.37 -1.46 12.31
C GLU A 361 -21.87 -1.19 12.46
N ALA A 362 -22.38 -1.10 13.69
CA ALA A 362 -23.79 -0.76 13.95
C ALA A 362 -24.08 0.73 13.66
N ALA A 363 -23.08 1.61 13.77
CA ALA A 363 -23.22 3.03 13.44
C ALA A 363 -23.16 3.31 11.94
N ARG A 364 -22.74 2.34 11.13
CA ARG A 364 -22.52 2.49 9.70
C ARG A 364 -23.76 2.88 8.90
N ASP A 365 -24.90 2.31 9.23
CA ASP A 365 -26.16 2.56 8.54
C ASP A 365 -26.77 3.93 8.90
N ASN A 366 -26.24 4.61 9.91
CA ASN A 366 -26.61 5.95 10.32
C ASN A 366 -25.76 6.99 9.57
N LEU A 367 -26.31 7.62 8.53
CA LEU A 367 -25.66 8.63 7.68
C LEU A 367 -25.05 9.84 8.41
N GLY A 368 -25.17 9.92 9.73
CA GLY A 368 -24.64 11.00 10.56
C GLY A 368 -23.52 10.58 11.51
N ASN A 369 -23.24 9.29 11.67
CA ASN A 369 -22.31 8.81 12.67
C ASN A 369 -20.94 8.43 12.07
N HIS A 370 -19.88 8.70 12.84
CA HIS A 370 -18.57 8.12 12.60
C HIS A 370 -18.62 6.65 12.99
N PHE A 371 -18.47 5.75 12.03
CA PHE A 371 -18.32 4.32 12.29
C PHE A 371 -16.85 3.91 12.43
N VAL A 372 -15.92 4.82 12.15
CA VAL A 372 -14.47 4.65 12.35
C VAL A 372 -14.02 5.71 13.34
N GLU A 373 -13.45 5.28 14.46
CA GLU A 373 -13.01 6.17 15.53
C GLU A 373 -11.59 5.83 15.95
N ASP A 374 -10.67 6.75 15.73
CA ASP A 374 -9.32 6.65 16.24
C ASP A 374 -9.31 6.92 17.75
N GLN A 375 -8.56 6.12 18.52
CA GLN A 375 -8.47 6.16 19.95
C GLN A 375 -7.04 6.16 20.43
N LEU A 376 -6.78 6.89 21.51
CA LEU A 376 -5.57 6.78 22.30
C LEU A 376 -5.87 5.97 23.55
N VAL A 377 -5.08 4.94 23.81
CA VAL A 377 -5.22 4.06 24.97
C VAL A 377 -3.95 4.16 25.81
N TRP A 378 -4.08 4.67 27.04
CA TRP A 378 -3.01 4.61 28.03
C TRP A 378 -3.12 3.30 28.81
N LEU A 379 -1.96 2.70 29.07
CA LEU A 379 -1.85 1.40 29.71
C LEU A 379 -0.86 1.45 30.87
N ASP A 380 -1.14 0.66 31.89
CA ASP A 380 -0.20 0.41 32.97
C ASP A 380 1.06 -0.32 32.45
N PRO A 381 2.28 0.20 32.70
CA PRO A 381 3.51 -0.35 32.13
C PRO A 381 3.95 -1.68 32.73
N ARG A 382 3.21 -2.25 33.68
CA ARG A 382 3.51 -3.54 34.32
C ARG A 382 2.52 -4.61 33.91
N THR A 383 1.25 -4.24 33.73
CA THR A 383 0.14 -5.19 33.53
C THR A 383 -0.52 -5.09 32.17
N LEU A 384 -0.23 -4.03 31.39
CA LEU A 384 -0.91 -3.69 30.14
C LEU A 384 -2.43 -3.44 30.33
N ALA A 385 -2.89 -3.21 31.58
CA ALA A 385 -4.28 -2.84 31.83
C ALA A 385 -4.55 -1.41 31.32
N PRO A 386 -5.65 -1.16 30.61
CA PRO A 386 -5.98 0.19 30.15
C PRO A 386 -6.33 1.05 31.40
N THR A 387 -5.69 2.22 31.45
CA THR A 387 -5.90 3.21 32.50
C THR A 387 -6.75 4.39 32.02
N ARG A 388 -6.69 4.67 30.70
CA ARG A 388 -7.45 5.74 30.06
C ARG A 388 -7.66 5.41 28.59
N VAL A 389 -8.85 5.70 28.07
CA VAL A 389 -9.18 5.62 26.63
C VAL A 389 -9.78 6.96 26.22
N VAL A 390 -9.27 7.54 25.15
CA VAL A 390 -9.71 8.85 24.67
C VAL A 390 -9.92 8.77 23.15
N PRO A 391 -11.14 9.02 22.64
CA PRO A 391 -11.36 9.27 21.23
C PRO A 391 -10.55 10.49 20.77
N THR A 392 -9.98 10.42 19.58
CA THR A 392 -9.13 11.50 19.09
C THR A 392 -9.87 12.49 18.19
N ALA A 393 -10.93 12.02 17.54
CA ALA A 393 -11.73 12.82 16.62
C ALA A 393 -12.35 14.04 17.34
N ARG A 394 -12.10 15.22 16.82
CA ARG A 394 -12.58 16.50 17.36
C ARG A 394 -13.25 17.30 16.27
N ARG A 395 -14.24 18.11 16.66
CA ARG A 395 -14.96 19.01 15.76
C ARG A 395 -14.41 20.41 15.89
N THR A 396 -14.33 21.13 14.80
CA THR A 396 -14.12 22.59 14.78
C THR A 396 -15.39 23.32 14.40
N ASP A 397 -15.41 24.64 14.60
CA ASP A 397 -16.57 25.50 14.22
C ASP A 397 -16.77 25.64 12.70
N ARG A 398 -15.86 25.07 11.88
CA ARG A 398 -15.92 25.12 10.42
C ARG A 398 -16.68 23.97 9.78
N GLN A 399 -17.51 23.26 10.53
CA GLN A 399 -18.19 22.07 10.02
C GLN A 399 -19.37 22.38 9.14
N ASP A 400 -19.34 21.86 7.90
CA ASP A 400 -20.43 21.97 6.94
C ASP A 400 -21.61 21.04 7.29
N HIS A 401 -21.36 19.97 8.03
CA HIS A 401 -22.37 18.97 8.40
C HIS A 401 -22.21 18.51 9.85
N ALA A 402 -23.34 18.36 10.55
CA ALA A 402 -23.35 17.79 11.92
C ALA A 402 -22.83 16.37 11.90
N GLY A 403 -21.79 16.09 12.64
CA GLY A 403 -21.16 14.76 12.75
C GLY A 403 -19.78 14.64 12.15
N ASP A 404 -19.34 15.59 11.31
CA ASP A 404 -17.99 15.52 10.72
C ASP A 404 -16.92 15.89 11.74
N ALA A 405 -15.87 15.04 11.90
CA ALA A 405 -14.65 15.40 12.61
C ALA A 405 -13.63 15.94 11.62
N ASP A 406 -12.89 16.98 11.94
CA ASP A 406 -11.89 17.61 11.10
C ASP A 406 -10.52 17.68 11.75
N ARG A 407 -10.42 17.23 12.97
CA ARG A 407 -9.20 17.19 13.78
C ARG A 407 -9.03 15.85 14.48
N GLY A 408 -7.78 15.49 14.77
CA GLY A 408 -7.45 14.28 15.52
C GLY A 408 -7.66 13.00 14.71
N LEU A 409 -7.43 13.02 13.40
CA LEU A 409 -7.62 11.88 12.50
C LEU A 409 -6.29 11.26 12.08
N GLY A 410 -6.22 9.93 12.13
CA GLY A 410 -5.06 9.15 11.72
C GLY A 410 -3.83 9.39 12.61
N PRO A 411 -3.85 9.01 13.90
CA PRO A 411 -2.69 9.14 14.76
C PRO A 411 -1.57 8.22 14.28
N ALA A 412 -0.44 8.80 13.84
CA ALA A 412 0.66 8.09 13.17
C ALA A 412 1.95 8.04 13.98
N ALA A 413 2.14 8.93 14.96
CA ALA A 413 3.30 8.91 15.84
C ALA A 413 2.96 9.48 17.21
N LEU A 414 3.59 8.92 18.24
CA LEU A 414 3.39 9.26 19.64
C LEU A 414 4.74 9.53 20.32
N ALA A 415 4.80 10.52 21.22
CA ALA A 415 5.95 10.72 22.09
C ALA A 415 5.51 11.26 23.46
N PHE A 416 6.05 10.69 24.54
CA PHE A 416 5.93 11.26 25.88
C PHE A 416 7.03 12.26 26.14
N ASP A 417 6.71 13.33 26.87
CA ASP A 417 7.72 14.14 27.53
C ASP A 417 7.93 13.72 29.00
N ASP A 418 8.86 14.39 29.68
CA ASP A 418 9.21 14.13 31.08
C ASP A 418 8.05 14.38 32.06
N ASP A 419 7.09 15.22 31.68
CA ASP A 419 5.89 15.54 32.45
C ASP A 419 4.72 14.58 32.15
N ALA A 420 4.99 13.48 31.43
CA ALA A 420 4.00 12.49 30.98
C ALA A 420 2.89 13.07 30.08
N ARG A 421 3.12 14.20 29.42
CA ARG A 421 2.25 14.69 28.36
C ARG A 421 2.53 13.88 27.09
N LEU A 422 1.48 13.51 26.38
CA LEU A 422 1.55 12.73 25.15
C LEU A 422 1.36 13.66 23.96
N TYR A 423 2.39 13.76 23.11
CA TYR A 423 2.34 14.45 21.83
C TYR A 423 1.97 13.45 20.75
N VAL A 424 1.01 13.84 19.90
CA VAL A 424 0.42 12.97 18.88
C VAL A 424 0.47 13.69 17.52
N ALA A 425 1.11 13.07 16.56
CA ALA A 425 1.10 13.51 15.17
C ALA A 425 -0.05 12.82 14.43
N PHE A 426 -0.97 13.62 13.87
CA PHE A 426 -2.16 13.15 13.15
C PHE A 426 -1.97 13.33 11.64
N VAL A 427 -1.67 12.24 10.95
CA VAL A 427 -1.36 12.27 9.51
C VAL A 427 -2.56 12.66 8.66
N SER A 428 -3.75 12.22 9.03
CA SER A 428 -4.97 12.40 8.22
C SER A 428 -5.63 13.77 8.38
N SER A 429 -5.30 14.52 9.45
CA SER A 429 -5.80 15.87 9.71
C SER A 429 -4.71 16.94 9.75
N SER A 430 -3.46 16.60 9.41
CA SER A 430 -2.30 17.51 9.39
C SER A 430 -2.08 18.28 10.70
N GLU A 431 -2.27 17.63 11.83
CA GLU A 431 -2.26 18.23 13.15
C GLU A 431 -1.16 17.64 14.04
N LEU A 432 -0.60 18.45 14.92
CA LEU A 432 0.10 18.01 16.12
C LEU A 432 -0.75 18.39 17.33
N ALA A 433 -1.05 17.43 18.23
CA ALA A 433 -1.77 17.72 19.47
C ALA A 433 -1.03 17.18 20.69
N VAL A 434 -1.28 17.82 21.86
CA VAL A 434 -0.77 17.41 23.15
C VAL A 434 -1.92 17.07 24.10
N PHE A 435 -1.84 15.87 24.64
CA PHE A 435 -2.78 15.32 25.62
C PHE A 435 -2.10 15.31 26.99
N SER A 436 -2.68 16.05 27.91
CA SER A 436 -2.18 16.14 29.29
C SER A 436 -3.10 15.36 30.22
N PRO A 437 -2.59 14.81 31.35
CA PRO A 437 -3.44 14.16 32.35
C PRO A 437 -4.51 15.08 32.91
N ASP A 438 -4.11 16.32 33.21
CA ASP A 438 -4.88 17.28 34.04
C ASP A 438 -5.28 18.56 33.28
N ALA A 439 -5.07 18.62 31.93
CA ALA A 439 -5.39 19.80 31.16
C ALA A 439 -6.13 19.46 29.88
N PRO A 440 -6.90 20.38 29.28
CA PRO A 440 -7.54 20.18 27.98
C PRO A 440 -6.55 19.89 26.89
N THR A 441 -6.94 19.08 25.92
CA THR A 441 -6.16 18.82 24.71
C THR A 441 -5.96 20.12 23.93
N ARG A 442 -4.71 20.38 23.57
CA ARG A 442 -4.33 21.48 22.67
C ARG A 442 -3.76 20.91 21.39
N GLY A 443 -3.98 21.56 20.28
CA GLY A 443 -3.44 21.15 19.00
C GLY A 443 -3.12 22.35 18.12
N VAL A 444 -2.22 22.14 17.17
CA VAL A 444 -1.83 23.11 16.15
C VAL A 444 -1.97 22.47 14.77
N ASP A 445 -2.57 23.22 13.85
CA ASP A 445 -2.66 22.86 12.44
C ASP A 445 -1.30 23.09 11.77
N LEU A 446 -0.79 22.08 11.12
CA LEU A 446 0.46 22.14 10.36
C LEU A 446 0.22 22.13 8.84
N GLY A 447 -1.05 22.09 8.39
CA GLY A 447 -1.42 21.98 6.97
C GLY A 447 -0.84 23.07 6.08
N ASP A 448 -0.66 24.29 6.62
CA ASP A 448 0.01 25.40 5.92
C ASP A 448 1.52 25.20 5.75
N ARG A 449 2.13 24.27 6.49
CA ARG A 449 3.57 23.98 6.45
C ARG A 449 3.87 22.75 5.62
N PHE A 450 3.14 21.70 5.87
CA PHE A 450 3.21 20.43 5.15
C PHE A 450 1.95 19.58 5.42
N PHE A 451 1.70 18.63 4.57
CA PHE A 451 0.63 17.64 4.79
C PHE A 451 1.13 16.49 5.64
N GLY A 452 0.31 16.05 6.60
CA GLY A 452 0.39 14.76 7.25
C GLY A 452 1.63 14.51 8.10
N PRO A 453 1.75 15.12 9.30
CA PRO A 453 2.79 14.77 10.23
C PRO A 453 2.68 13.28 10.61
N SER A 454 3.77 12.55 10.41
CA SER A 454 3.87 11.11 10.62
C SER A 454 5.03 10.73 11.56
N GLY A 455 5.72 11.72 12.11
CA GLY A 455 6.78 11.56 13.10
C GLY A 455 6.71 12.66 14.15
N VAL A 456 6.99 12.32 15.41
CA VAL A 456 7.10 13.26 16.52
C VAL A 456 8.25 12.84 17.45
N ALA A 457 9.03 13.81 17.91
CA ALA A 457 10.06 13.60 18.93
C ALA A 457 10.18 14.84 19.84
N ILE A 458 10.68 14.64 21.04
CA ILE A 458 10.87 15.69 22.04
C ILE A 458 12.37 15.94 22.23
N ASP A 459 12.77 17.19 22.21
CA ASP A 459 14.13 17.67 22.41
C ASP A 459 14.14 18.86 23.37
N GLY A 460 14.21 18.59 24.66
CA GLY A 460 14.10 19.60 25.70
C GLY A 460 12.79 20.38 25.61
N ASP A 461 12.88 21.70 25.37
CA ASP A 461 11.70 22.57 25.21
C ASP A 461 11.18 22.62 23.75
N THR A 462 11.69 21.76 22.88
CA THR A 462 11.29 21.69 21.47
C THR A 462 10.53 20.40 21.19
N VAL A 463 9.45 20.52 20.43
CA VAL A 463 8.77 19.39 19.80
C VAL A 463 9.11 19.39 18.32
N LEU A 464 9.58 18.26 17.82
CA LEU A 464 9.86 18.05 16.40
C LEU A 464 8.68 17.28 15.80
N ALA A 465 8.12 17.80 14.72
CA ALA A 465 7.11 17.11 13.93
C ALA A 465 7.58 17.00 12.48
N GLY A 466 7.42 15.83 11.88
CA GLY A 466 7.87 15.58 10.51
C GLY A 466 6.81 14.89 9.66
N SER A 467 6.78 15.26 8.37
CA SER A 467 5.96 14.64 7.34
C SER A 467 6.80 13.76 6.44
N ALA A 468 6.49 12.46 6.39
CA ALA A 468 7.08 11.55 5.42
C ALA A 468 6.68 11.94 3.99
N ILE A 469 5.43 12.30 3.78
CA ILE A 469 4.84 12.60 2.46
C ILE A 469 5.50 13.81 1.81
N ASP A 470 5.68 14.89 2.58
CA ASP A 470 6.27 16.13 2.06
C ASP A 470 7.79 16.22 2.27
N GLY A 471 8.38 15.28 3.00
CA GLY A 471 9.80 15.29 3.34
C GLY A 471 10.22 16.55 4.07
N ALA A 472 9.43 16.97 5.04
CA ALA A 472 9.60 18.21 5.78
C ALA A 472 9.54 17.98 7.30
N LEU A 473 10.26 18.80 8.05
CA LEU A 473 10.28 18.82 9.51
C LEU A 473 10.06 20.24 10.00
N VAL A 474 9.39 20.39 11.16
CA VAL A 474 9.29 21.62 11.91
C VAL A 474 9.67 21.39 13.36
N ALA A 475 10.27 22.42 13.97
CA ALA A 475 10.42 22.54 15.40
C ALA A 475 9.36 23.49 15.94
N LEU A 476 8.74 23.10 17.04
CA LEU A 476 7.76 23.92 17.75
C LEU A 476 8.23 24.11 19.20
N ASP A 477 7.94 25.27 19.76
CA ASP A 477 8.06 25.46 21.19
C ASP A 477 7.08 24.56 21.94
N ARG A 478 7.55 23.81 22.93
CA ARG A 478 6.78 22.80 23.64
C ARG A 478 5.60 23.39 24.43
N HIS A 479 5.69 24.65 24.86
CA HIS A 479 4.69 25.30 25.69
C HIS A 479 3.62 26.03 24.89
N SER A 480 4.03 26.75 23.82
CA SER A 480 3.10 27.53 22.99
C SER A 480 2.59 26.73 21.79
N LEU A 481 3.32 25.72 21.31
CA LEU A 481 3.15 25.02 20.04
C LEU A 481 3.33 25.93 18.82
N GLU A 482 4.03 27.06 18.97
CA GLU A 482 4.41 27.92 17.86
C GLU A 482 5.58 27.31 17.10
N VAL A 483 5.53 27.36 15.77
CA VAL A 483 6.61 26.88 14.89
C VAL A 483 7.78 27.85 14.97
N THR A 484 8.92 27.38 15.41
CA THR A 484 10.16 28.16 15.59
C THR A 484 11.17 27.97 14.46
N ALA A 485 11.20 26.82 13.83
CA ALA A 485 12.13 26.50 12.74
C ALA A 485 11.55 25.41 11.83
N GLY A 486 12.19 25.20 10.67
CA GLY A 486 11.82 24.11 9.75
C GLY A 486 12.96 23.72 8.84
N ALA A 487 12.89 22.49 8.33
CA ALA A 487 13.83 21.93 7.34
C ALA A 487 13.09 21.07 6.32
N ARG A 488 13.68 20.88 5.15
CA ARG A 488 13.22 19.97 4.11
C ARG A 488 14.32 19.05 3.64
N VAL A 489 13.96 17.81 3.37
CA VAL A 489 14.87 16.80 2.80
C VAL A 489 14.36 16.26 1.45
N ALA A 490 13.13 16.61 1.06
CA ALA A 490 12.56 16.28 -0.24
C ALA A 490 12.18 17.54 -1.02
N PRO A 491 12.10 17.48 -2.37
CA PRO A 491 11.67 18.58 -3.21
C PRO A 491 10.29 19.11 -2.83
N THR A 492 10.06 20.41 -2.98
CA THR A 492 8.74 21.02 -2.84
C THR A 492 7.82 20.64 -4.00
N ASN A 493 6.50 20.86 -3.84
CA ASN A 493 5.55 20.64 -4.93
C ASN A 493 5.84 21.52 -6.16
N ALA A 494 6.34 22.76 -5.96
CA ALA A 494 6.71 23.64 -7.06
C ALA A 494 7.95 23.15 -7.83
N GLU A 495 8.91 22.56 -7.15
CA GLU A 495 10.07 21.93 -7.78
C GLU A 495 9.65 20.67 -8.54
N LEU A 496 8.84 19.79 -7.92
CA LEU A 496 8.33 18.61 -8.59
C LEU A 496 7.49 18.94 -9.83
N LEU A 497 6.66 19.99 -9.77
CA LEU A 497 5.85 20.43 -10.93
C LEU A 497 6.75 20.78 -12.14
N ARG A 498 7.90 21.40 -11.88
CA ARG A 498 8.83 21.81 -12.96
C ARG A 498 9.71 20.66 -13.46
N GLU A 499 10.17 19.80 -12.56
CA GLU A 499 11.25 18.86 -12.84
C GLU A 499 10.77 17.42 -13.00
N ALA A 500 9.69 17.05 -12.30
CA ALA A 500 9.16 15.70 -12.27
C ALA A 500 7.64 15.69 -12.00
N PRO A 501 6.79 16.17 -12.95
CA PRO A 501 5.35 16.33 -12.72
C PRO A 501 4.67 15.01 -12.32
N ARG A 502 5.16 13.87 -12.80
CA ARG A 502 4.66 12.55 -12.41
C ARG A 502 4.85 12.28 -10.91
N LEU A 503 6.01 12.63 -10.35
CA LEU A 503 6.26 12.48 -8.92
C LEU A 503 5.37 13.41 -8.08
N LEU A 504 5.01 14.60 -8.61
CA LEU A 504 4.00 15.43 -7.97
C LEU A 504 2.63 14.73 -7.93
N GLN A 505 2.20 14.09 -9.03
CA GLN A 505 0.95 13.34 -9.05
C GLN A 505 0.98 12.19 -8.04
N VAL A 506 2.08 11.44 -7.94
CA VAL A 506 2.28 10.40 -6.94
C VAL A 506 2.12 10.97 -5.52
N ARG A 507 2.80 12.07 -5.20
CA ARG A 507 2.70 12.73 -3.88
C ARG A 507 1.28 13.21 -3.57
N LEU A 508 0.58 13.80 -4.53
CA LEU A 508 -0.82 14.24 -4.35
C LEU A 508 -1.76 13.05 -4.16
N GLY A 509 -1.50 11.94 -4.83
CA GLY A 509 -2.23 10.69 -4.62
C GLY A 509 -1.95 10.07 -3.25
N GLU A 510 -0.71 10.13 -2.80
CA GLU A 510 -0.33 9.72 -1.45
C GLU A 510 -1.04 10.56 -0.40
N ARG A 511 -1.10 11.89 -0.57
CA ARG A 511 -1.91 12.75 0.32
C ARG A 511 -3.36 12.29 0.36
N SER A 512 -3.97 11.99 -0.79
CA SER A 512 -5.36 11.48 -0.84
C SER A 512 -5.53 10.14 -0.14
N PHE A 513 -4.52 9.28 -0.18
CA PHE A 513 -4.53 7.98 0.52
C PHE A 513 -4.49 8.14 2.05
N PHE A 514 -3.78 9.15 2.54
CA PHE A 514 -3.65 9.43 3.98
C PHE A 514 -4.66 10.43 4.51
N GLU A 515 -5.28 11.28 3.66
CA GLU A 515 -6.24 12.29 4.07
C GLU A 515 -7.51 11.67 4.66
N GLY A 516 -7.94 12.19 5.82
CA GLY A 516 -9.16 11.76 6.47
C GLY A 516 -10.41 12.13 5.67
N THR A 517 -11.29 11.16 5.47
CA THR A 517 -12.63 11.37 4.90
C THR A 517 -13.58 11.98 5.94
N ARG A 518 -14.78 12.34 5.51
CA ARG A 518 -15.83 12.85 6.41
C ARG A 518 -16.31 11.82 7.44
N ALA A 519 -16.13 10.53 7.15
CA ALA A 519 -16.41 9.45 8.10
C ALA A 519 -15.27 9.20 9.11
N GLY A 520 -14.19 9.97 9.08
CA GLY A 520 -13.07 9.85 10.00
C GLY A 520 -11.95 8.90 9.56
N ALA A 521 -12.19 8.03 8.58
CA ALA A 521 -11.20 7.10 8.07
C ALA A 521 -10.41 7.66 6.88
N SER A 522 -9.21 7.15 6.67
CA SER A 522 -8.45 7.27 5.43
C SER A 522 -8.19 5.87 4.84
N CYS A 523 -7.69 5.77 3.62
CA CYS A 523 -7.26 4.46 3.10
C CYS A 523 -6.19 3.84 4.00
N HIS A 524 -5.31 4.67 4.57
CA HIS A 524 -4.26 4.25 5.50
C HIS A 524 -4.82 3.64 6.80
N SER A 525 -6.04 3.96 7.23
CA SER A 525 -6.63 3.41 8.46
C SER A 525 -6.71 1.88 8.46
N CYS A 526 -6.93 1.27 7.27
CA CYS A 526 -6.92 -0.18 7.08
C CYS A 526 -5.63 -0.65 6.38
N HIS A 527 -5.18 0.09 5.35
CA HIS A 527 -3.98 -0.26 4.58
C HIS A 527 -2.72 0.36 5.19
N LEU A 528 -2.33 -0.12 6.38
CA LEU A 528 -1.19 0.40 7.14
C LEU A 528 0.11 0.40 6.32
N GLY A 529 0.61 1.57 5.96
CA GLY A 529 1.80 1.71 5.10
C GLY A 529 1.66 1.06 3.72
N GLY A 530 0.44 0.98 3.18
CA GLY A 530 0.13 0.30 1.93
C GLY A 530 -0.02 -1.22 2.06
N SER A 531 0.14 -1.79 3.26
CA SER A 531 -0.05 -3.22 3.56
C SER A 531 -1.48 -3.50 4.05
N THR A 532 -1.64 -4.46 4.92
CA THR A 532 -2.89 -4.85 5.58
C THR A 532 -2.83 -4.51 7.08
N ASP A 533 -3.96 -4.30 7.70
CA ASP A 533 -4.11 -4.32 9.17
C ASP A 533 -4.23 -5.75 9.73
N GLY A 534 -4.39 -6.76 8.87
CA GLY A 534 -4.55 -8.16 9.26
C GLY A 534 -5.97 -8.51 9.72
N GLU A 535 -6.93 -7.62 9.48
CA GLU A 535 -8.32 -7.79 9.88
C GLU A 535 -9.25 -7.87 8.66
N ALA A 536 -10.48 -8.28 8.89
CA ALA A 536 -11.53 -8.33 7.89
C ALA A 536 -12.65 -7.35 8.24
N HIS A 537 -13.06 -6.55 7.28
CA HIS A 537 -14.06 -5.51 7.44
C HIS A 537 -15.26 -5.71 6.54
N ASN A 538 -16.42 -5.26 7.01
CA ASN A 538 -17.61 -5.23 6.19
C ASN A 538 -17.70 -3.89 5.44
N ILE A 539 -17.10 -3.81 4.26
CA ILE A 539 -17.13 -2.63 3.40
C ILE A 539 -18.38 -2.67 2.51
N GLY A 540 -19.18 -1.60 2.52
CA GLY A 540 -20.36 -1.45 1.67
C GLY A 540 -21.55 -2.34 2.05
N GLY A 541 -21.67 -2.78 3.31
CA GLY A 541 -22.72 -3.72 3.73
C GLY A 541 -22.58 -5.09 3.06
N ARG A 542 -21.43 -5.37 2.46
CA ARG A 542 -21.08 -6.64 1.83
C ARG A 542 -20.49 -7.59 2.86
N VAL A 543 -20.28 -8.82 2.49
CA VAL A 543 -19.67 -9.84 3.34
C VAL A 543 -18.28 -9.38 3.82
N LEU A 544 -17.89 -9.76 5.04
CA LEU A 544 -16.54 -9.54 5.58
C LEU A 544 -15.46 -9.85 4.53
N ALA A 545 -14.55 -8.91 4.34
CA ALA A 545 -13.42 -9.04 3.44
C ALA A 545 -12.14 -8.61 4.14
N PRO A 546 -11.05 -9.40 4.05
CA PRO A 546 -9.77 -9.00 4.60
C PRO A 546 -9.22 -7.76 3.86
N THR A 547 -8.52 -6.92 4.59
CA THR A 547 -7.76 -5.82 4.02
C THR A 547 -6.61 -6.39 3.20
N LEU A 548 -6.59 -6.13 1.90
CA LEU A 548 -5.55 -6.61 1.00
C LEU A 548 -4.37 -5.62 0.93
N ASP A 549 -3.18 -6.14 0.66
CA ASP A 549 -2.00 -5.31 0.34
C ASP A 549 -2.23 -4.54 -0.97
N VAL A 550 -2.08 -3.21 -0.93
CA VAL A 550 -2.22 -2.36 -2.13
C VAL A 550 -0.90 -2.11 -2.85
N ARG A 551 0.20 -2.71 -2.42
CA ARG A 551 1.48 -2.66 -3.11
C ARG A 551 1.50 -3.63 -4.30
N GLY A 552 2.12 -3.23 -5.41
CA GLY A 552 2.22 -4.04 -6.62
C GLY A 552 0.91 -4.22 -7.38
N LEU A 553 -0.03 -3.28 -7.25
CA LEU A 553 -1.31 -3.32 -7.98
C LEU A 553 -1.16 -2.97 -9.47
N ALA A 554 -0.07 -2.32 -9.87
CA ALA A 554 0.15 -1.98 -11.28
C ALA A 554 0.03 -3.22 -12.18
N GLY A 555 -0.80 -3.14 -13.22
CA GLY A 555 -1.01 -4.21 -14.19
C GLY A 555 -1.78 -5.44 -13.70
N THR A 556 -2.52 -5.35 -12.59
CA THR A 556 -3.30 -6.47 -12.03
C THR A 556 -4.82 -6.23 -12.01
N ALA A 557 -5.32 -5.34 -12.86
CA ALA A 557 -6.77 -5.12 -12.98
C ALA A 557 -7.51 -6.41 -13.42
N PRO A 558 -8.77 -6.63 -12.96
CA PRO A 558 -9.63 -5.73 -12.20
C PRO A 558 -9.33 -5.74 -10.69
N PHE A 559 -9.86 -4.75 -9.97
CA PHE A 559 -9.58 -4.53 -8.55
C PHE A 559 -10.78 -4.80 -7.65
N LEU A 560 -10.56 -4.85 -6.35
CA LEU A 560 -11.38 -5.40 -5.30
C LEU A 560 -11.55 -6.91 -5.43
N ARG A 561 -12.03 -7.52 -4.35
CA ARG A 561 -12.25 -8.96 -4.25
C ARG A 561 -13.09 -9.55 -5.40
N ASP A 562 -14.08 -8.81 -5.85
CA ASP A 562 -15.03 -9.23 -6.90
C ASP A 562 -14.65 -8.70 -8.30
N GLY A 563 -13.54 -7.98 -8.43
CA GLY A 563 -13.12 -7.36 -9.68
C GLY A 563 -14.11 -6.30 -10.18
N SER A 564 -14.81 -5.60 -9.27
CA SER A 564 -15.81 -4.58 -9.64
C SER A 564 -15.20 -3.32 -10.21
N TYR A 565 -13.96 -2.99 -9.88
CA TYR A 565 -13.26 -1.81 -10.38
C TYR A 565 -12.25 -2.15 -11.46
N ALA A 566 -12.27 -1.35 -12.51
CA ALA A 566 -11.44 -1.55 -13.69
C ALA A 566 -10.07 -0.88 -13.61
N ARG A 567 -9.97 0.18 -12.85
CA ARG A 567 -8.83 1.10 -12.79
C ARG A 567 -8.50 1.39 -11.33
N LEU A 568 -7.23 1.62 -11.04
CA LEU A 568 -6.79 2.02 -9.70
C LEU A 568 -7.44 3.33 -9.24
N GLY A 569 -7.61 4.28 -10.15
CA GLY A 569 -8.27 5.55 -9.85
C GLY A 569 -9.74 5.39 -9.41
N ASP A 570 -10.42 4.33 -9.87
CA ASP A 570 -11.80 4.06 -9.47
C ASP A 570 -11.91 3.68 -7.98
N LEU A 571 -10.82 3.26 -7.33
CA LEU A 571 -10.78 3.03 -5.88
C LEU A 571 -11.08 4.31 -5.07
N HIS A 572 -10.95 5.50 -5.68
CA HIS A 572 -11.45 6.75 -5.10
C HIS A 572 -12.93 6.67 -4.73
N ASP A 573 -13.73 5.89 -5.47
CA ASP A 573 -15.17 5.76 -5.22
C ASP A 573 -15.46 5.03 -3.92
N VAL A 574 -14.55 4.19 -3.44
CA VAL A 574 -14.66 3.60 -2.10
C VAL A 574 -14.66 4.72 -1.04
N ALA A 575 -13.75 5.69 -1.13
CA ALA A 575 -13.73 6.82 -0.20
C ALA A 575 -15.00 7.68 -0.31
N VAL A 576 -15.53 7.87 -1.53
CA VAL A 576 -16.74 8.70 -1.75
C VAL A 576 -18.00 7.99 -1.29
N LEU A 577 -18.19 6.72 -1.68
CA LEU A 577 -19.44 5.99 -1.46
C LEU A 577 -19.53 5.40 -0.06
N GLU A 578 -18.41 4.89 0.46
CA GLU A 578 -18.39 4.19 1.75
C GLU A 578 -18.05 5.12 2.92
N TYR A 579 -17.17 6.13 2.68
CA TYR A 579 -16.62 6.99 3.73
C TYR A 579 -17.02 8.46 3.56
N ARG A 580 -18.11 8.78 2.83
CA ARG A 580 -18.71 10.11 2.68
C ARG A 580 -17.81 11.15 1.98
N GLY A 581 -16.75 10.70 1.30
CA GLY A 581 -15.84 11.54 0.54
C GLY A 581 -14.86 12.35 1.38
N TYR A 582 -14.00 13.04 0.66
CA TYR A 582 -13.00 13.93 1.24
C TYR A 582 -13.62 15.29 1.61
N ARG A 583 -12.97 16.03 2.50
CA ARG A 583 -13.40 17.34 2.95
C ARG A 583 -13.11 18.44 1.96
N GLU A 584 -11.85 18.45 1.49
CA GLU A 584 -11.37 19.46 0.57
C GLU A 584 -11.58 19.02 -0.88
N PRO A 585 -12.17 19.86 -1.74
CA PRO A 585 -12.13 19.63 -3.15
C PRO A 585 -10.69 19.79 -3.62
N ALA A 586 -10.10 18.72 -4.13
CA ALA A 586 -8.75 18.77 -4.67
C ALA A 586 -8.74 18.12 -6.04
N GLY A 587 -8.37 18.85 -7.06
CA GLY A 587 -8.02 18.43 -8.39
C GLY A 587 -8.57 17.08 -8.88
N ASP A 588 -7.87 16.42 -9.76
CA ASP A 588 -8.20 15.05 -10.19
C ASP A 588 -7.65 14.01 -9.20
N ARG A 589 -8.36 13.76 -8.12
CA ARG A 589 -8.00 12.76 -7.11
C ARG A 589 -7.96 11.34 -7.66
N ARG A 590 -8.72 11.04 -8.71
CA ARG A 590 -8.70 9.70 -9.34
C ARG A 590 -7.36 9.46 -10.02
N ALA A 591 -6.91 10.41 -10.84
CA ALA A 591 -5.64 10.29 -11.55
C ALA A 591 -4.44 10.29 -10.59
N THR A 592 -4.47 11.14 -9.56
CA THR A 592 -3.37 11.20 -8.59
C THR A 592 -3.32 9.95 -7.71
N LEU A 593 -4.47 9.42 -7.25
CA LEU A 593 -4.54 8.18 -6.48
C LEU A 593 -4.07 6.99 -7.32
N GLU A 594 -4.45 6.94 -8.60
CA GLU A 594 -3.94 5.94 -9.56
C GLU A 594 -2.42 6.00 -9.69
N ALA A 595 -1.87 7.22 -9.84
CA ALA A 595 -0.43 7.41 -9.92
C ALA A 595 0.30 6.89 -8.67
N TYR A 596 -0.23 7.17 -7.49
CA TYR A 596 0.34 6.69 -6.23
C TYR A 596 0.24 5.16 -6.09
N LEU A 597 -0.94 4.58 -6.24
CA LEU A 597 -1.13 3.13 -6.09
C LEU A 597 -0.31 2.34 -7.12
N ALA A 598 -0.20 2.86 -8.35
CA ALA A 598 0.64 2.24 -9.39
C ALA A 598 2.15 2.34 -9.10
N SER A 599 2.59 3.30 -8.27
CA SER A 599 3.99 3.50 -7.90
C SER A 599 4.45 2.64 -6.72
N LEU A 600 3.53 1.99 -6.01
CA LEU A 600 3.85 1.18 -4.83
C LEU A 600 4.52 -0.15 -5.24
N PRO A 601 5.79 -0.37 -4.87
CA PRO A 601 6.50 -1.58 -5.25
C PRO A 601 6.07 -2.78 -4.40
N ILE A 602 6.20 -3.97 -4.95
CA ILE A 602 6.16 -5.21 -4.18
C ILE A 602 7.41 -5.25 -3.30
N PRO A 603 7.29 -5.45 -1.99
CA PRO A 603 8.46 -5.68 -1.14
C PRO A 603 9.19 -6.95 -1.56
N VAL A 604 10.52 -6.93 -1.51
CA VAL A 604 11.32 -8.14 -1.73
C VAL A 604 10.99 -9.16 -0.64
N SER A 605 10.74 -10.39 -1.04
CA SER A 605 10.56 -11.47 -0.07
C SER A 605 11.83 -11.70 0.73
N LEU A 606 11.70 -11.76 2.04
CA LEU A 606 12.78 -12.03 2.98
C LEU A 606 12.90 -13.56 3.32
N ALA A 607 12.16 -14.40 2.59
CA ALA A 607 12.35 -15.84 2.67
C ALA A 607 13.78 -16.22 2.26
N ASP A 608 14.35 -17.23 2.91
CA ASP A 608 15.60 -17.82 2.45
C ASP A 608 15.45 -18.34 1.02
N ARG A 609 16.53 -18.22 0.26
CA ARG A 609 16.56 -18.66 -1.12
C ARG A 609 17.05 -20.11 -1.20
N ASP A 610 16.17 -21.00 -1.59
CA ASP A 610 16.48 -22.38 -1.95
C ASP A 610 15.83 -22.69 -3.32
N VAL A 611 16.62 -22.53 -4.38
CA VAL A 611 16.15 -22.68 -5.77
C VAL A 611 15.57 -24.07 -6.00
N VAL A 612 16.15 -25.12 -5.42
CA VAL A 612 15.67 -26.50 -5.59
C VAL A 612 14.30 -26.68 -4.92
N ARG A 613 14.12 -26.08 -3.75
CA ARG A 613 12.86 -26.10 -3.04
C ARG A 613 11.81 -25.26 -3.74
N GLU A 614 12.19 -24.09 -4.30
CA GLU A 614 11.30 -23.26 -5.12
C GLU A 614 10.83 -24.00 -6.38
N GLN A 615 11.73 -24.73 -7.06
CA GLN A 615 11.37 -25.56 -8.22
C GLN A 615 10.37 -26.66 -7.84
N ARG A 616 10.60 -27.41 -6.75
CA ARG A 616 9.64 -28.41 -6.26
C ARG A 616 8.29 -27.79 -5.87
N GLY A 617 8.32 -26.60 -5.26
CA GLY A 617 7.11 -25.85 -4.93
C GLY A 617 6.32 -25.42 -6.17
N LEU A 618 7.00 -24.93 -7.20
CA LEU A 618 6.37 -24.62 -8.51
C LEU A 618 5.85 -25.88 -9.20
N ASP A 619 6.57 -27.01 -9.14
CA ASP A 619 6.07 -28.28 -9.65
C ASP A 619 4.77 -28.71 -8.94
N ALA A 620 4.71 -28.58 -7.62
CA ALA A 620 3.52 -28.86 -6.83
C ALA A 620 2.35 -27.91 -7.20
N PHE A 621 2.66 -26.61 -7.40
CA PHE A 621 1.71 -25.58 -7.85
C PHE A 621 1.08 -25.95 -9.21
N VAL A 622 1.89 -26.40 -10.16
CA VAL A 622 1.40 -26.83 -11.48
C VAL A 622 0.60 -28.13 -11.38
N ARG A 623 1.09 -29.12 -10.64
CA ARG A 623 0.39 -30.41 -10.45
C ARG A 623 -0.97 -30.25 -9.77
N ALA A 624 -1.10 -29.33 -8.81
CA ALA A 624 -2.36 -29.02 -8.15
C ALA A 624 -3.33 -28.20 -9.02
N GLY A 625 -2.90 -27.78 -10.23
CA GLY A 625 -3.71 -27.00 -11.17
C GLY A 625 -3.81 -25.50 -10.84
N CYS A 626 -3.05 -24.99 -9.88
CA CYS A 626 -3.07 -23.60 -9.47
C CYS A 626 -2.68 -22.65 -10.63
N ALA A 627 -1.72 -23.07 -11.48
CA ALA A 627 -1.26 -22.31 -12.64
C ALA A 627 -2.37 -22.02 -13.68
N GLY A 628 -3.49 -22.77 -13.66
CA GLY A 628 -4.64 -22.52 -14.54
C GLY A 628 -5.35 -21.20 -14.27
N CYS A 629 -5.35 -20.74 -13.01
CA CYS A 629 -5.88 -19.45 -12.60
C CYS A 629 -4.77 -18.46 -12.26
N HIS A 630 -3.73 -18.92 -11.58
CA HIS A 630 -2.60 -18.10 -11.15
C HIS A 630 -1.38 -18.29 -12.08
N ALA A 631 -1.53 -17.86 -13.34
CA ALA A 631 -0.49 -18.03 -14.36
C ALA A 631 0.68 -17.06 -14.20
N ALA A 632 1.91 -17.55 -14.34
CA ALA A 632 3.09 -16.71 -14.41
C ALA A 632 3.04 -15.75 -15.63
N PRO A 633 3.73 -14.61 -15.64
CA PRO A 633 4.71 -14.16 -14.64
C PRO A 633 4.11 -13.39 -13.46
N ALA A 634 2.86 -12.92 -13.55
CA ALA A 634 2.19 -12.15 -12.49
C ALA A 634 1.39 -13.05 -11.52
N PHE A 635 1.39 -14.37 -11.74
CA PHE A 635 0.63 -15.36 -11.00
C PHE A 635 -0.86 -14.99 -10.87
N THR A 636 -1.42 -14.53 -11.97
CA THR A 636 -2.85 -14.26 -12.18
C THR A 636 -3.19 -14.36 -13.66
N THR A 637 -4.43 -14.74 -13.97
CA THR A 637 -5.01 -14.66 -15.33
C THR A 637 -5.84 -13.40 -15.52
N LEU A 638 -6.00 -12.56 -14.50
CA LEU A 638 -6.90 -11.40 -14.50
C LEU A 638 -8.36 -11.78 -14.83
N ALA A 639 -8.74 -13.00 -14.53
CA ALA A 639 -10.07 -13.55 -14.79
C ALA A 639 -10.95 -13.43 -13.54
N ARG A 640 -12.26 -13.58 -13.72
CA ARG A 640 -13.23 -13.66 -12.63
C ARG A 640 -13.90 -15.02 -12.67
N HIS A 641 -14.09 -15.60 -11.51
CA HIS A 641 -14.75 -16.89 -11.37
C HIS A 641 -15.94 -16.81 -10.39
N PRO A 642 -17.05 -17.51 -10.64
CA PRO A 642 -18.16 -17.57 -9.71
C PRO A 642 -17.70 -18.15 -8.35
N LEU A 643 -18.08 -17.50 -7.25
CA LEU A 643 -17.68 -17.86 -5.89
C LEU A 643 -17.92 -19.34 -5.58
N ARG A 644 -19.10 -19.85 -5.89
CA ARG A 644 -19.48 -21.25 -5.60
C ARG A 644 -18.76 -22.30 -6.44
N THR A 645 -18.12 -21.89 -7.54
CA THR A 645 -17.28 -22.83 -8.31
C THR A 645 -16.04 -23.22 -7.50
N ILE A 646 -15.50 -22.26 -6.73
CA ILE A 646 -14.28 -22.44 -5.93
C ILE A 646 -14.62 -22.83 -4.49
N PHE A 647 -15.64 -22.17 -3.91
CA PHE A 647 -16.08 -22.38 -2.52
C PHE A 647 -17.57 -22.76 -2.50
N PRO A 648 -17.94 -24.03 -2.82
CA PRO A 648 -19.34 -24.45 -2.98
C PRO A 648 -20.16 -24.31 -1.70
N ASP A 649 -19.53 -24.43 -0.54
CA ASP A 649 -20.19 -24.40 0.78
C ASP A 649 -20.26 -22.98 1.37
N HIS A 650 -19.84 -21.95 0.61
CA HIS A 650 -19.87 -20.59 1.09
C HIS A 650 -21.32 -20.08 1.22
N PRO A 651 -21.72 -19.50 2.37
CA PRO A 651 -23.09 -19.04 2.60
C PRO A 651 -23.48 -17.78 1.82
N GLY A 652 -22.53 -17.12 1.16
CA GLY A 652 -22.75 -15.88 0.43
C GLY A 652 -23.56 -16.04 -0.85
N ASP A 653 -23.88 -14.90 -1.48
CA ASP A 653 -24.68 -14.83 -2.70
C ASP A 653 -24.08 -15.66 -3.84
N ALA A 654 -24.92 -16.51 -4.42
CA ALA A 654 -24.57 -17.37 -5.55
C ALA A 654 -24.13 -16.58 -6.80
N ALA A 655 -24.58 -15.34 -6.94
CA ALA A 655 -24.22 -14.45 -8.05
C ALA A 655 -22.84 -13.80 -7.88
N SER A 656 -22.24 -13.89 -6.72
CA SER A 656 -20.92 -13.32 -6.45
C SER A 656 -19.84 -13.97 -7.29
N SER A 657 -18.95 -13.17 -7.84
CA SER A 657 -17.72 -13.63 -8.50
C SER A 657 -16.49 -13.12 -7.75
N LEU A 658 -15.42 -13.88 -7.85
CA LEU A 658 -14.12 -13.49 -7.32
C LEU A 658 -13.17 -13.16 -8.46
N ASP A 659 -12.39 -12.11 -8.30
CA ASP A 659 -11.22 -11.88 -9.11
C ASP A 659 -10.12 -12.88 -8.76
N VAL A 660 -9.29 -13.25 -9.73
CA VAL A 660 -8.08 -14.05 -9.49
C VAL A 660 -6.96 -13.11 -9.05
N PRO A 661 -6.66 -13.03 -7.75
CA PRO A 661 -5.64 -12.11 -7.27
C PRO A 661 -4.27 -12.51 -7.79
N ALA A 662 -3.42 -11.51 -8.07
CA ALA A 662 -2.01 -11.77 -8.30
C ALA A 662 -1.37 -12.29 -7.01
N LEU A 663 -0.72 -13.46 -7.07
CA LEU A 663 0.00 -13.99 -5.93
C LEU A 663 1.33 -13.25 -5.79
N ARG A 664 1.37 -12.30 -4.87
CA ARG A 664 2.53 -11.46 -4.59
C ARG A 664 2.57 -11.08 -3.12
N ASN A 665 3.79 -10.96 -2.57
CA ASN A 665 3.99 -10.51 -1.19
C ASN A 665 3.09 -11.23 -0.19
N LEU A 666 2.91 -12.55 -0.36
CA LEU A 666 1.95 -13.33 0.44
C LEU A 666 2.39 -13.49 1.89
N ARG A 667 3.70 -13.42 2.15
CA ARG A 667 4.23 -13.61 3.49
C ARG A 667 3.81 -12.48 4.42
N GLY A 668 3.23 -12.82 5.56
CA GLY A 668 2.77 -11.84 6.54
C GLY A 668 1.53 -11.06 6.14
N GLN A 669 0.75 -11.57 5.18
CA GLN A 669 -0.50 -10.95 4.72
C GLN A 669 -1.75 -11.68 5.20
N GLU A 670 -1.62 -12.52 6.22
CA GLU A 670 -2.78 -13.16 6.84
C GLU A 670 -3.76 -12.13 7.41
N PRO A 671 -5.09 -12.41 7.37
CA PRO A 671 -5.74 -13.64 6.92
C PRO A 671 -5.87 -13.73 5.40
N TYR A 672 -5.89 -14.96 4.86
CA TYR A 672 -5.98 -15.25 3.44
C TYR A 672 -7.40 -15.63 3.01
N LEU A 673 -7.61 -15.67 1.69
CA LEU A 673 -8.86 -15.92 0.98
C LEU A 673 -9.82 -14.72 1.09
N HIS A 674 -10.87 -14.76 0.28
CA HIS A 674 -11.82 -13.66 0.09
C HIS A 674 -12.60 -13.24 1.35
N ASP A 675 -12.64 -14.08 2.38
CA ASP A 675 -13.36 -13.89 3.64
C ASP A 675 -12.44 -14.02 4.87
N GLY A 676 -11.14 -14.16 4.67
CA GLY A 676 -10.16 -14.23 5.75
C GLY A 676 -10.18 -15.52 6.58
N ARG A 677 -10.81 -16.60 6.06
CA ARG A 677 -10.96 -17.86 6.81
C ARG A 677 -9.68 -18.63 7.05
N ALA A 678 -8.61 -18.36 6.31
CA ALA A 678 -7.32 -19.03 6.45
C ALA A 678 -6.31 -18.12 7.14
N ARG A 679 -5.69 -18.60 8.21
CA ARG A 679 -4.68 -17.86 9.00
C ARG A 679 -3.25 -18.18 8.57
N SER A 680 -3.07 -19.12 7.65
CA SER A 680 -1.78 -19.47 7.07
C SER A 680 -1.94 -19.97 5.63
N LEU A 681 -0.86 -19.90 4.84
CA LEU A 681 -0.87 -20.48 3.49
C LEU A 681 -1.08 -22.01 3.52
N LEU A 682 -0.65 -22.69 4.60
CA LEU A 682 -0.92 -24.13 4.77
C LEU A 682 -2.43 -24.38 4.94
N GLU A 683 -3.14 -23.53 5.69
CA GLU A 683 -4.61 -23.65 5.81
C GLU A 683 -5.32 -23.41 4.49
N VAL A 684 -4.83 -22.48 3.64
CA VAL A 684 -5.35 -22.29 2.27
C VAL A 684 -5.30 -23.61 1.48
N LEU A 685 -4.23 -24.39 1.66
CA LEU A 685 -4.03 -25.67 0.96
C LEU A 685 -4.73 -26.87 1.62
N THR A 686 -5.24 -26.71 2.84
CA THR A 686 -5.80 -27.82 3.64
C THR A 686 -7.22 -27.53 4.12
N SER A 687 -7.40 -27.07 5.35
CA SER A 687 -8.71 -26.90 6.00
C SER A 687 -9.64 -25.93 5.27
N ALA A 688 -9.09 -24.83 4.74
CA ALA A 688 -9.89 -23.86 3.98
C ALA A 688 -10.23 -24.31 2.55
N ASN A 689 -9.59 -25.38 2.03
CA ASN A 689 -9.90 -26.03 0.76
C ASN A 689 -10.55 -27.42 0.96
N ALA A 690 -11.39 -27.57 1.98
CA ALA A 690 -12.02 -28.86 2.31
C ALA A 690 -12.80 -29.49 1.14
N ALA A 691 -13.40 -28.69 0.27
CA ALA A 691 -14.07 -29.14 -0.94
C ALA A 691 -13.12 -29.53 -2.09
N ASN A 692 -11.82 -29.26 -1.96
CA ASN A 692 -10.78 -29.50 -2.98
C ASN A 692 -11.08 -28.86 -4.34
N ARG A 693 -11.68 -27.64 -4.32
CA ARG A 693 -12.06 -26.87 -5.52
C ARG A 693 -11.12 -25.70 -5.80
N HIS A 694 -10.35 -25.28 -4.81
CA HIS A 694 -9.28 -24.27 -4.95
C HIS A 694 -7.93 -24.97 -5.21
N GLY A 695 -7.85 -25.65 -6.37
CA GLY A 695 -6.74 -26.53 -6.72
C GLY A 695 -6.88 -27.93 -6.09
N ASP A 696 -6.32 -28.96 -6.76
CA ASP A 696 -6.31 -30.34 -6.24
C ASP A 696 -5.17 -30.55 -5.23
N THR A 697 -5.35 -29.99 -4.04
CA THR A 697 -4.32 -30.04 -2.97
C THR A 697 -4.34 -31.34 -2.18
N ARG A 698 -5.38 -32.18 -2.33
CA ARG A 698 -5.44 -33.51 -1.72
C ARG A 698 -4.44 -34.49 -2.33
N ALA A 699 -4.17 -34.35 -3.63
CA ALA A 699 -3.19 -35.16 -4.35
C ALA A 699 -1.72 -34.85 -3.96
N LEU A 700 -1.49 -33.75 -3.24
CA LEU A 700 -0.15 -33.36 -2.80
C LEU A 700 0.25 -34.09 -1.51
N SER A 701 1.49 -34.58 -1.46
CA SER A 701 2.10 -35.07 -0.23
C SER A 701 2.29 -33.93 0.79
N GLU A 702 2.58 -34.24 2.02
CA GLU A 702 2.93 -33.25 3.05
C GLU A 702 4.17 -32.45 2.65
N GLN A 703 5.19 -33.11 2.09
CA GLN A 703 6.39 -32.43 1.59
C GLN A 703 6.07 -31.50 0.40
N ASP A 704 5.23 -31.93 -0.56
CA ASP A 704 4.80 -31.08 -1.66
C ASP A 704 4.09 -29.81 -1.15
N ARG A 705 3.20 -29.94 -0.17
CA ARG A 705 2.53 -28.80 0.44
C ARG A 705 3.52 -27.87 1.15
N ALA A 706 4.50 -28.41 1.85
CA ALA A 706 5.54 -27.60 2.51
C ALA A 706 6.43 -26.86 1.51
N ASP A 707 6.79 -27.49 0.39
CA ASP A 707 7.57 -26.85 -0.68
C ASP A 707 6.72 -25.84 -1.46
N LEU A 708 5.42 -26.11 -1.65
CA LEU A 708 4.48 -25.15 -2.25
C LEU A 708 4.29 -23.90 -1.38
N VAL A 709 4.10 -24.03 -0.07
CA VAL A 709 4.04 -22.89 0.86
C VAL A 709 5.33 -22.08 0.77
N PHE A 710 6.49 -22.75 0.77
CA PHE A 710 7.77 -22.08 0.63
C PHE A 710 7.88 -21.27 -0.66
N PHE A 711 7.47 -21.86 -1.80
CA PHE A 711 7.43 -21.17 -3.09
C PHE A 711 6.49 -19.95 -3.05
N LEU A 712 5.28 -20.09 -2.52
CA LEU A 712 4.32 -18.99 -2.38
C LEU A 712 4.86 -17.85 -1.50
N GLU A 713 5.63 -18.15 -0.46
CA GLU A 713 6.29 -17.15 0.38
C GLU A 713 7.42 -16.39 -0.33
N THR A 714 7.92 -16.90 -1.46
CA THR A 714 8.96 -16.24 -2.26
C THR A 714 8.39 -15.30 -3.33
N LEU A 715 7.07 -15.36 -3.60
CA LEU A 715 6.35 -14.48 -4.51
C LEU A 715 6.05 -13.14 -3.82
#